data_be4e320da6270659a2803e742deee461
#
_entry.id   be4e320da6270659a2803e742deee461
#
_cell.length_a   1.000
_cell.length_b   1.000
_cell.length_c   1.000
_cell.angle_alpha   90.00
_cell.angle_beta   90.00
_cell.angle_gamma   90.00
#
_symmetry.space_group_name_H-M   'P 1'
#
loop_
_entity.id
_entity.type
_entity.pdbx_description
1 polymer ?
#
loop_
_entity_poly.entity_id
_entity_poly.type
_entity_poly.pdbx_seq_one_letter_code
_entity_poly.pdbx_strand_id
1 'polypeptide(L)'
;MEDFILDILARVRELERALTANELEDIVRTHNQGIRENQSHISKRRALPFFLKVRESDPQRWASWNISPNEDALLLQTLRMKPRRTASGVATITVITKPWLCSGACIYCPNDVRMPKSYLHNEPACQRAERNCFDPYLQVSSRLRALESMGHVTDKIELIVLGGTWNDYPETYRIWFVRELFRAINDAEENDAKRADNACKKTSAVTPHDNSLTQRGEVGDENNHDKIDDVIDSANRPIAARAFAHQNEAERRAFYDEAGISHDPETLARACAKAQQRVYEGSESHAQAIRELYGENHAWQHASAMQTATLDDVFREHERNVNAAHRNVGLVIETRPDSIDCESLTLMRALGCTKIQMGVQSLDEHVLEANKRHTSPEQIAQAFALCRLFGFKSHAHFMANLLGATPGGDASDFRTLVSDQRFLPDEVKMYPCALIDGTGLMSHYADGTWRPYSERELVGVLADNVLATPPYTRISRMIRDFSSGDIVDGNKKVNLREVVEAQADRLAAQNGTPIQEIRHRELAGAQTEIGELSLIDYEYVTSNTREHFLQWVTPENRIAGFLRLSLPCQYEVEKLQETNGAFPIEAGQAMIREVHVYGKVARLHGEGQNAQHRGLGKALVERACEIARDADYRSINVISAIGTRGYYARLGFEQAELYQRRALR
;
A
#
# COMPACT_ATOMS: atom_id res chain seq x y z
N MET A 1 -32.01 -3.88 15.51
CA MET A 1 -30.74 -3.20 15.20
C MET A 1 -30.63 -1.86 15.94
N GLU A 2 -31.71 -1.09 15.97
CA GLU A 2 -31.76 0.18 16.70
C GLU A 2 -31.52 -0.03 18.21
N ASP A 3 -32.26 -0.92 18.84
CA ASP A 3 -32.10 -1.24 20.27
C ASP A 3 -30.64 -1.66 20.59
N PHE A 4 -30.01 -2.38 19.68
CA PHE A 4 -28.59 -2.75 19.83
C PHE A 4 -27.65 -1.53 19.83
N ILE A 5 -27.93 -0.53 18.97
CA ILE A 5 -27.12 0.73 18.97
C ILE A 5 -27.39 1.54 20.23
N LEU A 6 -28.64 1.60 20.69
CA LEU A 6 -29.01 2.32 21.90
C LEU A 6 -28.40 1.70 23.17
N ASP A 7 -28.31 0.38 23.23
CA ASP A 7 -27.64 -0.32 24.34
C ASP A 7 -26.14 -0.05 24.35
N ILE A 8 -25.50 -0.03 23.17
CA ILE A 8 -24.08 0.38 23.06
C ILE A 8 -23.93 1.84 23.51
N LEU A 9 -24.82 2.74 23.10
CA LEU A 9 -24.82 4.15 23.50
C LEU A 9 -24.97 4.30 25.02
N ALA A 10 -25.91 3.58 25.62
CA ALA A 10 -26.12 3.60 27.07
C ALA A 10 -24.85 3.17 27.83
N ARG A 11 -24.19 2.12 27.34
CA ARG A 11 -22.94 1.61 27.95
C ARG A 11 -21.76 2.56 27.72
N VAL A 12 -21.67 3.20 26.55
CA VAL A 12 -20.67 4.25 26.27
C VAL A 12 -20.86 5.46 27.19
N ARG A 13 -22.11 5.86 27.46
CA ARG A 13 -22.45 6.94 28.40
C ARG A 13 -22.06 6.61 29.84
N GLU A 14 -22.34 5.38 30.28
CA GLU A 14 -21.97 4.91 31.62
C GLU A 14 -20.45 4.89 31.82
N LEU A 15 -19.69 4.46 30.82
CA LEU A 15 -18.23 4.28 30.92
C LEU A 15 -17.42 5.51 30.47
N GLU A 16 -18.06 6.48 29.82
CA GLU A 16 -17.43 7.69 29.22
C GLU A 16 -16.25 7.37 28.28
N ARG A 17 -16.22 6.17 27.72
CA ARG A 17 -15.21 5.69 26.77
C ARG A 17 -15.79 4.73 25.74
N ALA A 18 -15.03 4.48 24.67
CA ALA A 18 -15.35 3.40 23.74
C ALA A 18 -15.32 2.03 24.42
N LEU A 19 -16.18 1.12 23.99
CA LEU A 19 -16.20 -0.25 24.49
C LEU A 19 -15.02 -1.05 23.99
N THR A 20 -14.52 -1.94 24.81
CA THR A 20 -13.58 -2.98 24.42
C THR A 20 -14.25 -4.03 23.52
N ALA A 21 -13.45 -4.84 22.84
CA ALA A 21 -13.99 -5.92 21.98
C ALA A 21 -14.86 -6.90 22.77
N ASN A 22 -14.43 -7.25 24.00
CA ASN A 22 -15.16 -8.20 24.85
C ASN A 22 -16.50 -7.61 25.33
N GLU A 23 -16.52 -6.36 25.80
CA GLU A 23 -17.76 -5.67 26.23
C GLU A 23 -18.77 -5.59 25.08
N LEU A 24 -18.31 -5.28 23.87
CA LEU A 24 -19.19 -5.26 22.69
C LEU A 24 -19.70 -6.67 22.33
N GLU A 25 -18.85 -7.68 22.45
CA GLU A 25 -19.22 -9.07 22.16
C GLU A 25 -20.26 -9.60 23.13
N ASP A 26 -20.19 -9.18 24.41
CA ASP A 26 -21.20 -9.51 25.43
C ASP A 26 -22.57 -8.89 25.06
N ILE A 27 -22.63 -7.65 24.62
CA ILE A 27 -23.87 -7.01 24.13
C ILE A 27 -24.40 -7.77 22.90
N VAL A 28 -23.55 -8.10 21.92
CA VAL A 28 -23.93 -8.90 20.73
C VAL A 28 -24.52 -10.25 21.16
N ARG A 29 -23.90 -10.92 22.13
CA ARG A 29 -24.35 -12.20 22.64
C ARG A 29 -25.73 -12.09 23.30
N THR A 30 -25.94 -11.05 24.12
CA THR A 30 -27.21 -10.79 24.78
C THR A 30 -28.33 -10.58 23.77
N HIS A 31 -28.11 -9.76 22.76
CA HIS A 31 -29.08 -9.50 21.69
C HIS A 31 -29.37 -10.72 20.79
N ASN A 32 -28.45 -11.66 20.72
CA ASN A 32 -28.63 -12.90 19.95
C ASN A 32 -29.16 -14.08 20.77
N GLN A 33 -29.35 -13.92 22.09
CA GLN A 33 -29.96 -14.97 22.92
C GLN A 33 -31.41 -15.23 22.51
N GLY A 34 -31.73 -16.49 22.23
CA GLY A 34 -33.08 -16.91 21.86
C GLY A 34 -33.46 -16.67 20.37
N ILE A 35 -32.57 -16.18 19.54
CA ILE A 35 -32.80 -16.07 18.09
C ILE A 35 -32.75 -17.46 17.45
N ARG A 36 -33.82 -17.86 16.73
CA ARG A 36 -33.89 -19.12 15.99
C ARG A 36 -33.09 -19.05 14.69
N GLU A 37 -32.63 -20.21 14.15
CA GLU A 37 -31.78 -20.33 12.96
C GLU A 37 -32.25 -19.56 11.72
N ASN A 38 -33.54 -19.30 11.59
CA ASN A 38 -34.13 -18.54 10.46
C ASN A 38 -34.22 -17.03 10.67
N GLN A 39 -33.76 -16.48 11.78
CA GLN A 39 -33.78 -15.05 12.04
C GLN A 39 -32.39 -14.44 11.89
N SER A 40 -32.31 -13.20 11.40
CA SER A 40 -31.03 -12.55 11.12
C SER A 40 -30.33 -12.13 12.43
N HIS A 41 -29.23 -12.77 12.76
CA HIS A 41 -28.38 -12.40 13.90
C HIS A 41 -27.84 -10.97 13.82
N ILE A 42 -27.79 -10.32 14.97
CA ILE A 42 -27.12 -9.04 15.15
C ILE A 42 -25.61 -9.26 15.10
N SER A 43 -24.91 -8.43 14.34
CA SER A 43 -23.45 -8.46 14.28
C SER A 43 -22.89 -7.07 14.09
N LYS A 44 -21.70 -6.84 14.59
CA LYS A 44 -20.93 -5.59 14.40
C LYS A 44 -20.85 -5.16 12.92
N ARG A 45 -20.71 -6.14 12.01
CA ARG A 45 -20.65 -5.90 10.56
C ARG A 45 -21.93 -5.23 10.00
N ARG A 46 -23.08 -5.50 10.59
CA ARG A 46 -24.38 -4.92 10.19
C ARG A 46 -24.72 -3.64 10.96
N ALA A 47 -24.18 -3.50 12.19
CA ALA A 47 -24.46 -2.39 13.08
C ALA A 47 -23.87 -1.08 12.58
N LEU A 48 -22.60 -1.09 12.17
CA LEU A 48 -21.93 0.12 11.70
C LEU A 48 -22.59 0.74 10.44
N PRO A 49 -22.88 -0.01 9.37
CA PRO A 49 -23.60 0.55 8.22
C PRO A 49 -24.99 1.09 8.58
N PHE A 50 -25.72 0.44 9.50
CA PHE A 50 -27.00 0.93 9.99
C PHE A 50 -26.83 2.27 10.76
N PHE A 51 -25.87 2.35 11.67
CA PHE A 51 -25.54 3.56 12.42
C PHE A 51 -25.19 4.73 11.48
N LEU A 52 -24.29 4.51 10.53
CA LEU A 52 -23.89 5.52 9.55
C LEU A 52 -25.09 5.98 8.70
N LYS A 53 -25.92 5.05 8.24
CA LYS A 53 -27.12 5.38 7.46
C LYS A 53 -28.09 6.27 8.24
N VAL A 54 -28.36 5.96 9.53
CA VAL A 54 -29.23 6.80 10.36
C VAL A 54 -28.62 8.19 10.53
N ARG A 55 -27.33 8.27 10.83
CA ARG A 55 -26.62 9.55 11.01
C ARG A 55 -26.68 10.44 9.77
N GLU A 56 -26.57 9.86 8.57
CA GLU A 56 -26.42 10.60 7.31
C GLU A 56 -27.77 10.83 6.59
N SER A 57 -28.73 9.91 6.75
CA SER A 57 -29.93 9.88 5.91
C SER A 57 -31.26 9.91 6.69
N ASP A 58 -31.23 9.93 8.04
CA ASP A 58 -32.45 9.96 8.85
C ASP A 58 -32.32 10.98 10.00
N PRO A 59 -32.43 12.29 9.71
CA PRO A 59 -32.21 13.36 10.70
C PRO A 59 -33.19 13.30 11.89
N GLN A 60 -34.43 12.82 11.67
CA GLN A 60 -35.41 12.72 12.74
C GLN A 60 -35.02 11.61 13.75
N ARG A 61 -34.67 10.44 13.26
CA ARG A 61 -34.20 9.33 14.08
C ARG A 61 -32.90 9.69 14.77
N TRP A 62 -31.95 10.30 14.05
CA TRP A 62 -30.69 10.76 14.63
C TRP A 62 -30.91 11.72 15.79
N ALA A 63 -31.79 12.71 15.63
CA ALA A 63 -32.13 13.66 16.70
C ALA A 63 -32.78 12.97 17.91
N SER A 64 -33.60 11.91 17.68
CA SER A 64 -34.23 11.17 18.78
C SER A 64 -33.23 10.40 19.67
N TRP A 65 -32.06 10.05 19.16
CA TRP A 65 -31.01 9.36 19.94
C TRP A 65 -30.23 10.32 20.85
N ASN A 66 -30.35 11.63 20.63
CA ASN A 66 -29.71 12.69 21.41
C ASN A 66 -28.21 12.42 21.66
N ILE A 67 -27.47 12.19 20.59
CA ILE A 67 -26.04 11.84 20.60
C ILE A 67 -25.20 13.13 20.53
N SER A 68 -24.34 13.33 21.52
CA SER A 68 -23.34 14.41 21.49
C SER A 68 -22.19 14.10 20.51
N PRO A 69 -21.44 15.10 20.04
CA PRO A 69 -20.28 14.88 19.16
C PRO A 69 -19.21 13.93 19.76
N ASN A 70 -19.04 13.94 21.10
CA ASN A 70 -18.12 13.03 21.78
C ASN A 70 -18.64 11.58 21.75
N GLU A 71 -19.95 11.39 22.01
CA GLU A 71 -20.58 10.07 21.97
C GLU A 71 -20.57 9.48 20.56
N ASP A 72 -20.79 10.29 19.52
CA ASP A 72 -20.67 9.89 18.12
C ASP A 72 -19.26 9.33 17.84
N ALA A 73 -18.24 10.04 18.28
CA ALA A 73 -16.84 9.59 18.12
C ALA A 73 -16.56 8.27 18.86
N LEU A 74 -17.08 8.10 20.08
CA LEU A 74 -16.93 6.88 20.87
C LEU A 74 -17.70 5.70 20.28
N LEU A 75 -18.90 5.92 19.73
CA LEU A 75 -19.68 4.91 19.02
C LEU A 75 -18.97 4.46 17.74
N LEU A 76 -18.46 5.39 16.95
CA LEU A 76 -17.66 5.06 15.76
C LEU A 76 -16.42 4.26 16.14
N GLN A 77 -15.73 4.63 17.22
CA GLN A 77 -14.57 3.89 17.71
C GLN A 77 -14.95 2.47 18.15
N THR A 78 -16.08 2.31 18.84
CA THR A 78 -16.61 1.01 19.29
C THR A 78 -17.00 0.12 18.12
N LEU A 79 -17.73 0.67 17.14
CA LEU A 79 -18.28 -0.07 16.00
C LEU A 79 -17.27 -0.30 14.88
N ARG A 80 -16.16 0.44 14.84
CA ARG A 80 -15.12 0.32 13.79
C ARG A 80 -14.62 -1.11 13.69
N MET A 81 -14.62 -1.64 12.46
CA MET A 81 -14.11 -2.98 12.18
C MET A 81 -12.60 -2.98 11.93
N LYS A 82 -11.89 -3.95 12.52
CA LYS A 82 -10.43 -4.14 12.32
C LYS A 82 -9.63 -2.84 12.57
N PRO A 83 -9.73 -2.19 13.71
CA PRO A 83 -9.20 -0.84 13.97
C PRO A 83 -7.69 -0.72 13.76
N ARG A 84 -6.93 -1.82 13.89
CA ARG A 84 -5.47 -1.84 13.63
C ARG A 84 -5.08 -1.49 12.19
N ARG A 85 -6.01 -1.60 11.21
CA ARG A 85 -5.70 -1.35 9.78
C ARG A 85 -5.36 0.09 9.45
N THR A 86 -5.90 1.04 10.19
CA THR A 86 -5.67 2.47 10.03
C THR A 86 -5.18 3.11 11.33
N ALA A 87 -4.54 2.34 12.21
CA ALA A 87 -4.01 2.84 13.49
C ALA A 87 -2.92 3.91 13.29
N SER A 88 -2.18 3.86 12.19
CA SER A 88 -1.21 4.88 11.79
C SER A 88 -1.84 6.18 11.28
N GLY A 89 -3.18 6.23 11.11
CA GLY A 89 -3.87 7.34 10.49
C GLY A 89 -3.82 7.36 8.96
N VAL A 90 -3.32 6.29 8.35
CA VAL A 90 -3.24 6.13 6.89
C VAL A 90 -4.02 4.89 6.47
N ALA A 91 -4.90 5.03 5.48
CA ALA A 91 -5.63 3.94 4.87
C ALA A 91 -4.82 3.35 3.70
N THR A 92 -4.41 2.09 3.82
CA THR A 92 -3.63 1.42 2.78
C THR A 92 -4.55 0.70 1.80
N ILE A 93 -4.36 0.97 0.51
CA ILE A 93 -5.06 0.32 -0.61
C ILE A 93 -4.04 -0.39 -1.49
N THR A 94 -4.07 -1.72 -1.46
CA THR A 94 -3.26 -2.56 -2.35
C THR A 94 -4.03 -2.82 -3.64
N VAL A 95 -3.37 -2.65 -4.78
CA VAL A 95 -3.91 -2.84 -6.13
C VAL A 95 -3.00 -3.79 -6.89
N ILE A 96 -3.59 -4.79 -7.55
CA ILE A 96 -2.87 -5.82 -8.31
C ILE A 96 -2.98 -5.51 -9.80
N THR A 97 -1.84 -5.55 -10.50
CA THR A 97 -1.79 -5.44 -11.96
C THR A 97 -2.39 -6.66 -12.64
N LYS A 98 -2.80 -6.56 -13.91
CA LYS A 98 -3.25 -7.74 -14.66
C LYS A 98 -2.11 -8.76 -14.80
N PRO A 99 -2.41 -10.05 -14.98
CA PRO A 99 -1.40 -11.05 -15.30
C PRO A 99 -0.57 -10.63 -16.52
N TRP A 100 0.75 -10.72 -16.40
CA TRP A 100 1.71 -10.34 -17.43
C TRP A 100 2.94 -11.21 -17.37
N LEU A 101 3.76 -11.13 -18.41
CA LEU A 101 5.05 -11.82 -18.47
C LEU A 101 5.96 -11.33 -17.33
N CYS A 102 6.74 -12.23 -16.76
CA CYS A 102 7.75 -11.91 -15.77
C CYS A 102 9.11 -12.40 -16.30
N SER A 103 10.11 -11.53 -16.31
CA SER A 103 11.49 -11.84 -16.68
C SER A 103 12.17 -12.85 -15.74
N GLY A 104 11.61 -13.07 -14.54
CA GLY A 104 12.14 -14.00 -13.55
C GLY A 104 11.68 -15.45 -13.72
N ALA A 105 12.58 -16.40 -13.46
CA ALA A 105 12.34 -17.84 -13.52
C ALA A 105 12.39 -18.56 -12.15
N CYS A 106 12.15 -17.82 -11.06
CA CYS A 106 12.33 -18.30 -9.68
C CYS A 106 11.50 -19.56 -9.39
N ILE A 107 12.15 -20.61 -8.89
CA ILE A 107 11.53 -21.93 -8.67
C ILE A 107 10.52 -21.98 -7.53
N TYR A 108 10.60 -21.05 -6.58
CA TYR A 108 9.68 -20.95 -5.44
C TYR A 108 8.42 -20.09 -5.75
N CYS A 109 8.38 -19.41 -6.90
CA CYS A 109 7.25 -18.56 -7.23
C CYS A 109 6.02 -19.38 -7.62
N PRO A 110 4.83 -19.08 -7.05
CA PRO A 110 3.57 -19.62 -7.52
C PRO A 110 3.34 -19.43 -9.01
N ASN A 111 2.69 -20.40 -9.62
CA ASN A 111 2.38 -20.46 -11.06
C ASN A 111 0.87 -20.41 -11.34
N ASP A 112 0.12 -19.62 -10.55
CA ASP A 112 -1.31 -19.40 -10.80
C ASP A 112 -1.49 -18.54 -12.05
N VAL A 113 -2.03 -19.12 -13.14
CA VAL A 113 -2.20 -18.43 -14.43
C VAL A 113 -3.30 -17.35 -14.41
N ARG A 114 -4.07 -17.28 -13.33
CA ARG A 114 -5.07 -16.23 -13.12
C ARG A 114 -4.48 -14.95 -12.56
N MET A 115 -3.25 -15.02 -12.03
CA MET A 115 -2.60 -13.94 -11.29
C MET A 115 -1.25 -13.55 -11.89
N PRO A 116 -0.75 -12.35 -11.62
CA PRO A 116 0.64 -12.04 -11.87
C PRO A 116 1.55 -13.02 -11.14
N LYS A 117 2.72 -13.29 -11.71
CA LYS A 117 3.71 -14.17 -11.11
C LYS A 117 3.96 -13.85 -9.65
N SER A 118 4.07 -14.88 -8.78
CA SER A 118 4.26 -14.75 -7.32
C SER A 118 2.99 -14.57 -6.49
N TYR A 119 1.82 -14.43 -7.10
CA TYR A 119 0.54 -14.24 -6.41
C TYR A 119 -0.40 -15.42 -6.65
N LEU A 120 -1.34 -15.64 -5.71
CA LEU A 120 -2.38 -16.66 -5.77
C LEU A 120 -3.77 -16.00 -5.76
N HIS A 121 -4.71 -16.57 -6.51
CA HIS A 121 -6.07 -16.04 -6.61
C HIS A 121 -6.81 -15.94 -5.27
N ASN A 122 -6.46 -16.80 -4.28
CA ASN A 122 -7.06 -16.79 -2.95
C ASN A 122 -6.58 -15.62 -2.05
N GLU A 123 -5.53 -14.89 -2.42
CA GLU A 123 -5.10 -13.73 -1.65
C GLU A 123 -6.15 -12.61 -1.72
N PRO A 124 -6.46 -11.91 -0.61
CA PRO A 124 -7.57 -10.93 -0.58
C PRO A 124 -7.44 -9.77 -1.58
N ALA A 125 -6.22 -9.36 -1.91
CA ALA A 125 -5.99 -8.32 -2.93
C ALA A 125 -6.22 -8.87 -4.34
N CYS A 126 -5.80 -10.10 -4.60
CA CYS A 126 -5.98 -10.82 -5.86
C CYS A 126 -7.45 -11.10 -6.16
N GLN A 127 -8.21 -11.59 -5.18
CA GLN A 127 -9.67 -11.77 -5.30
C GLN A 127 -10.39 -10.45 -5.66
N ARG A 128 -9.96 -9.33 -5.06
CA ARG A 128 -10.51 -8.01 -5.41
C ARG A 128 -10.13 -7.61 -6.83
N ALA A 129 -8.89 -7.81 -7.23
CA ALA A 129 -8.41 -7.48 -8.57
C ALA A 129 -9.19 -8.25 -9.65
N GLU A 130 -9.34 -9.55 -9.47
CA GLU A 130 -10.07 -10.42 -10.38
C GLU A 130 -11.54 -9.98 -10.53
N ARG A 131 -12.24 -9.72 -9.42
CA ARG A 131 -13.63 -9.21 -9.41
C ARG A 131 -13.77 -7.79 -10.01
N ASN A 132 -12.69 -7.11 -10.25
CA ASN A 132 -12.62 -5.78 -10.85
C ASN A 132 -11.83 -5.77 -12.16
N CYS A 133 -11.74 -6.91 -12.87
CA CYS A 133 -11.07 -7.04 -14.18
C CYS A 133 -9.63 -6.50 -14.18
N PHE A 134 -8.94 -6.55 -13.05
CA PHE A 134 -7.62 -5.93 -12.82
C PHE A 134 -7.56 -4.43 -13.15
N ASP A 135 -8.70 -3.77 -13.31
CA ASP A 135 -8.80 -2.33 -13.52
C ASP A 135 -8.46 -1.57 -12.23
N PRO A 136 -7.45 -0.68 -12.23
CA PRO A 136 -7.02 0.03 -11.02
C PRO A 136 -8.08 0.97 -10.46
N TYR A 137 -8.87 1.65 -11.33
CA TYR A 137 -9.96 2.51 -10.91
C TYR A 137 -11.03 1.73 -10.13
N LEU A 138 -11.47 0.59 -10.68
CA LEU A 138 -12.47 -0.26 -10.04
C LEU A 138 -11.96 -0.87 -8.72
N GLN A 139 -10.69 -1.30 -8.68
CA GLN A 139 -10.09 -1.86 -7.46
C GLN A 139 -10.01 -0.83 -6.33
N VAL A 140 -9.56 0.40 -6.63
CA VAL A 140 -9.44 1.49 -5.64
C VAL A 140 -10.82 1.91 -5.16
N SER A 141 -11.77 2.21 -6.06
CA SER A 141 -13.13 2.62 -5.71
C SER A 141 -13.85 1.58 -4.84
N SER A 142 -13.75 0.30 -5.23
CA SER A 142 -14.30 -0.81 -4.44
C SER A 142 -13.67 -0.91 -3.04
N ARG A 143 -12.37 -0.72 -2.95
CA ARG A 143 -11.65 -0.82 -1.67
C ARG A 143 -11.90 0.37 -0.76
N LEU A 144 -11.96 1.57 -1.32
CA LEU A 144 -12.24 2.80 -0.59
C LEU A 144 -13.61 2.70 0.10
N ARG A 145 -14.66 2.37 -0.66
CA ARG A 145 -15.99 2.13 -0.09
C ARG A 145 -16.00 1.07 1.01
N ALA A 146 -15.27 -0.02 0.81
CA ALA A 146 -15.17 -1.06 1.84
C ALA A 146 -14.49 -0.56 3.12
N LEU A 147 -13.52 0.36 3.04
CA LEU A 147 -12.89 0.97 4.20
C LEU A 147 -13.84 1.92 4.92
N GLU A 148 -14.54 2.77 4.19
CA GLU A 148 -15.54 3.72 4.71
C GLU A 148 -16.70 2.99 5.39
N SER A 149 -17.25 1.97 4.75
CA SER A 149 -18.31 1.14 5.34
C SER A 149 -17.87 0.38 6.60
N MET A 150 -16.56 0.21 6.81
CA MET A 150 -15.98 -0.33 8.04
C MET A 150 -15.64 0.74 9.09
N GLY A 151 -15.93 2.02 8.81
CA GLY A 151 -15.68 3.16 9.70
C GLY A 151 -14.24 3.63 9.75
N HIS A 152 -13.45 3.34 8.73
CA HIS A 152 -12.09 3.86 8.63
C HIS A 152 -12.10 5.28 8.06
N VAL A 153 -11.20 6.11 8.59
CA VAL A 153 -10.91 7.44 8.03
C VAL A 153 -10.03 7.23 6.78
N THR A 154 -10.38 7.87 5.68
CA THR A 154 -9.77 7.68 4.36
C THR A 154 -9.22 8.98 3.76
N ASP A 155 -9.02 10.01 4.58
CA ASP A 155 -8.44 11.30 4.17
C ASP A 155 -6.97 11.20 3.74
N LYS A 156 -6.28 10.13 4.14
CA LYS A 156 -4.88 9.83 3.80
C LYS A 156 -4.77 8.41 3.27
N ILE A 157 -4.40 8.29 2.01
CA ILE A 157 -4.32 7.02 1.29
C ILE A 157 -2.86 6.70 0.95
N GLU A 158 -2.38 5.51 1.35
CA GLU A 158 -1.19 4.90 0.77
C GLU A 158 -1.62 3.88 -0.29
N LEU A 159 -1.22 4.11 -1.54
CA LEU A 159 -1.46 3.21 -2.66
C LEU A 159 -0.27 2.26 -2.80
N ILE A 160 -0.53 0.95 -2.88
CA ILE A 160 0.50 -0.07 -3.07
C ILE A 160 0.18 -0.85 -4.34
N VAL A 161 1.03 -0.69 -5.34
CA VAL A 161 0.97 -1.44 -6.60
C VAL A 161 1.79 -2.71 -6.44
N LEU A 162 1.12 -3.83 -6.58
CA LEU A 162 1.70 -5.17 -6.56
C LEU A 162 1.37 -5.89 -7.87
N GLY A 163 2.19 -6.86 -8.20
CA GLY A 163 2.05 -7.66 -9.41
C GLY A 163 3.39 -8.36 -9.66
N GLY A 164 3.66 -8.89 -10.81
CA GLY A 164 4.97 -9.47 -11.12
C GLY A 164 6.12 -8.45 -11.02
N THR A 165 6.89 -8.29 -12.08
CA THR A 165 7.91 -7.24 -12.16
C THR A 165 7.28 -6.01 -12.81
N TRP A 166 7.16 -4.89 -12.07
CA TRP A 166 6.56 -3.65 -12.61
C TRP A 166 7.18 -3.19 -13.93
N ASN A 167 8.50 -3.28 -14.04
CA ASN A 167 9.24 -2.82 -15.20
C ASN A 167 9.05 -3.70 -16.45
N ASP A 168 8.49 -4.92 -16.30
CA ASP A 168 8.16 -5.80 -17.42
C ASP A 168 6.86 -5.38 -18.15
N TYR A 169 6.04 -4.50 -17.53
CA TYR A 169 4.83 -3.97 -18.17
C TYR A 169 5.17 -2.87 -19.18
N PRO A 170 4.41 -2.75 -20.31
CA PRO A 170 4.56 -1.65 -21.25
C PRO A 170 4.44 -0.29 -20.53
N GLU A 171 5.23 0.69 -20.95
CA GLU A 171 5.24 2.03 -20.34
C GLU A 171 3.86 2.68 -20.35
N THR A 172 3.17 2.63 -21.48
CA THR A 172 1.81 3.16 -21.63
C THR A 172 0.82 2.57 -20.65
N TYR A 173 0.92 1.25 -20.37
CA TYR A 173 0.11 0.58 -19.35
C TYR A 173 0.48 1.06 -17.95
N ARG A 174 1.78 1.23 -17.63
CA ARG A 174 2.24 1.71 -16.32
C ARG A 174 1.74 3.13 -16.04
N ILE A 175 1.79 4.00 -17.03
CA ILE A 175 1.28 5.38 -16.95
C ILE A 175 -0.24 5.37 -16.75
N TRP A 176 -0.98 4.61 -17.58
CA TRP A 176 -2.42 4.46 -17.44
C TRP A 176 -2.82 3.91 -16.08
N PHE A 177 -2.15 2.86 -15.62
CA PHE A 177 -2.45 2.22 -14.34
C PHE A 177 -2.39 3.22 -13.18
N VAL A 178 -1.31 4.00 -13.11
CA VAL A 178 -1.14 5.00 -12.04
C VAL A 178 -2.11 6.17 -12.20
N ARG A 179 -2.34 6.65 -13.41
CA ARG A 179 -3.37 7.67 -13.69
C ARG A 179 -4.73 7.26 -13.12
N GLU A 180 -5.14 6.02 -13.35
CA GLU A 180 -6.43 5.52 -12.89
C GLU A 180 -6.49 5.32 -11.37
N LEU A 181 -5.35 5.04 -10.71
CA LEU A 181 -5.27 5.02 -9.25
C LEU A 181 -5.63 6.40 -8.66
N PHE A 182 -5.00 7.45 -9.17
CA PHE A 182 -5.24 8.82 -8.71
C PHE A 182 -6.64 9.28 -9.06
N ARG A 183 -7.11 9.00 -10.29
CA ARG A 183 -8.48 9.34 -10.68
C ARG A 183 -9.53 8.73 -9.75
N ALA A 184 -9.36 7.47 -9.37
CA ALA A 184 -10.31 6.78 -8.49
C ALA A 184 -10.43 7.42 -7.10
N ILE A 185 -9.34 7.89 -6.50
CA ILE A 185 -9.37 8.58 -5.22
C ILE A 185 -9.84 10.04 -5.35
N ASN A 186 -9.64 10.68 -6.51
CA ASN A 186 -10.12 12.03 -6.77
C ASN A 186 -11.64 12.05 -7.04
N ASP A 187 -12.16 11.06 -7.77
CA ASP A 187 -13.58 10.97 -8.16
C ASP A 187 -14.47 10.43 -7.02
N ALA A 188 -13.91 9.91 -5.92
CA ALA A 188 -14.68 9.24 -4.88
C ALA A 188 -15.74 10.14 -4.25
N GLU A 189 -15.40 11.39 -3.95
CA GLU A 189 -16.31 12.38 -3.35
C GLU A 189 -17.49 12.73 -4.28
N GLU A 190 -17.22 12.92 -5.58
CA GLU A 190 -18.25 13.19 -6.58
C GLU A 190 -19.20 12.00 -6.77
N ASN A 191 -18.65 10.79 -6.72
CA ASN A 191 -19.44 9.56 -6.84
C ASN A 191 -20.36 9.35 -5.64
N ASP A 192 -19.94 9.70 -4.44
CA ASP A 192 -20.74 9.59 -3.23
C ASP A 192 -21.87 10.63 -3.20
N ALA A 193 -21.61 11.86 -3.64
CA ALA A 193 -22.65 12.89 -3.83
C ALA A 193 -23.71 12.46 -4.85
N LYS A 194 -23.32 11.93 -6.00
CA LYS A 194 -24.24 11.39 -7.04
C LYS A 194 -25.06 10.20 -6.54
N ARG A 195 -24.48 9.35 -5.68
CA ARG A 195 -25.19 8.21 -5.07
C ARG A 195 -26.22 8.64 -4.04
N ALA A 196 -25.89 9.63 -3.21
CA ALA A 196 -26.81 10.18 -2.23
C ALA A 196 -28.03 10.79 -2.94
N ASP A 197 -27.82 11.53 -4.03
CA ASP A 197 -28.89 12.13 -4.84
C ASP A 197 -29.79 11.08 -5.53
N ASN A 198 -29.19 10.00 -6.08
CA ASN A 198 -29.92 8.89 -6.68
C ASN A 198 -30.69 8.05 -5.64
N ALA A 199 -30.17 7.90 -4.42
CA ALA A 199 -30.89 7.24 -3.34
C ALA A 199 -32.09 8.08 -2.87
N CYS A 200 -31.94 9.39 -2.81
CA CYS A 200 -33.01 10.33 -2.51
C CYS A 200 -34.10 10.29 -3.58
N LYS A 201 -33.75 10.25 -4.86
CA LYS A 201 -34.70 10.12 -5.98
C LYS A 201 -35.45 8.79 -6.01
N LYS A 202 -34.84 7.68 -5.57
CA LYS A 202 -35.52 6.38 -5.45
C LYS A 202 -36.50 6.30 -4.27
N THR A 203 -36.26 7.04 -3.20
CA THR A 203 -37.18 7.12 -2.05
C THR A 203 -38.38 8.05 -2.28
N SER A 204 -38.28 8.99 -3.23
CA SER A 204 -39.36 9.88 -3.61
C SER A 204 -40.27 9.36 -4.75
N ALA A 205 -39.94 8.18 -5.32
CA ALA A 205 -40.68 7.58 -6.45
C ALA A 205 -41.63 6.47 -6.01
N VAL A 206 -42.46 6.69 -4.97
CA VAL A 206 -43.60 5.84 -4.64
C VAL A 206 -44.85 6.73 -4.53
N THR A 207 -45.47 7.02 -5.65
CA THR A 207 -46.91 7.26 -5.79
C THR A 207 -47.33 6.99 -7.24
N PRO A 208 -48.57 6.51 -7.48
CA PRO A 208 -48.87 5.75 -8.68
C PRO A 208 -49.47 6.60 -9.81
N HIS A 209 -49.27 6.09 -11.02
CA HIS A 209 -50.03 6.29 -12.26
C HIS A 209 -50.69 7.64 -12.57
N ASP A 210 -50.20 8.30 -13.59
CA ASP A 210 -51.10 8.68 -14.67
C ASP A 210 -50.39 8.75 -16.03
N ASN A 211 -51.09 8.24 -17.04
CA ASN A 211 -50.69 8.21 -18.44
C ASN A 211 -50.93 9.59 -19.07
N SER A 212 -49.93 10.17 -19.70
CA SER A 212 -50.16 10.90 -20.96
C SER A 212 -48.84 11.15 -21.71
N LEU A 213 -48.82 10.70 -22.95
CA LEU A 213 -47.89 11.07 -24.02
C LEU A 213 -47.96 12.62 -24.25
N THR A 214 -46.82 13.29 -24.41
CA THR A 214 -46.54 14.15 -25.59
C THR A 214 -45.19 14.86 -25.52
N GLN A 215 -44.46 14.70 -26.60
CA GLN A 215 -43.63 15.65 -27.36
C GLN A 215 -42.45 16.43 -26.75
N ARG A 216 -41.29 16.15 -27.31
CA ARG A 216 -40.22 17.02 -27.88
C ARG A 216 -40.10 18.47 -27.37
N GLY A 217 -38.90 18.82 -26.98
CA GLY A 217 -38.38 20.17 -26.94
C GLY A 217 -36.87 20.16 -26.65
N GLU A 218 -36.12 20.57 -27.63
CA GLU A 218 -34.64 20.75 -27.66
C GLU A 218 -34.17 21.87 -26.75
N VAL A 219 -32.82 21.91 -26.63
CA VAL A 219 -31.90 23.03 -26.28
C VAL A 219 -31.32 22.82 -24.87
N GLY A 220 -30.12 22.42 -24.68
CA GLY A 220 -28.85 23.03 -25.13
C GLY A 220 -28.34 23.97 -24.05
N ASP A 221 -27.44 23.45 -23.20
CA ASP A 221 -26.43 24.32 -22.60
C ASP A 221 -25.08 23.56 -22.57
N GLU A 222 -24.29 23.86 -23.58
CA GLU A 222 -22.93 23.35 -23.73
C GLU A 222 -22.03 24.10 -22.77
N ASN A 223 -21.59 23.47 -21.70
CA ASN A 223 -20.53 23.96 -20.86
C ASN A 223 -19.20 23.95 -21.62
N ASN A 224 -18.69 25.13 -21.87
CA ASN A 224 -17.56 25.50 -22.72
C ASN A 224 -16.19 25.18 -22.07
N HIS A 225 -16.11 24.21 -21.14
CA HIS A 225 -14.84 23.78 -20.52
C HIS A 225 -14.15 22.61 -21.26
N ASP A 226 -14.91 21.82 -22.04
CA ASP A 226 -14.35 20.65 -22.73
C ASP A 226 -13.54 20.99 -24.01
N LYS A 227 -13.59 22.24 -24.48
CA LYS A 227 -12.95 22.63 -25.76
C LYS A 227 -11.48 23.02 -25.68
N ILE A 228 -10.92 23.21 -24.49
CA ILE A 228 -9.50 23.60 -24.34
C ILE A 228 -8.62 22.36 -24.18
N ASP A 229 -9.13 21.25 -23.65
CA ASP A 229 -8.39 20.02 -23.42
C ASP A 229 -8.14 19.19 -24.69
N ASP A 230 -8.96 19.36 -25.72
CA ASP A 230 -8.86 18.62 -26.98
C ASP A 230 -7.67 19.01 -27.87
N VAL A 231 -7.01 20.14 -27.60
CA VAL A 231 -5.96 20.67 -28.49
C VAL A 231 -4.56 20.14 -28.13
N ILE A 232 -4.34 19.71 -26.90
CA ILE A 232 -2.99 19.31 -26.39
C ILE A 232 -2.77 17.79 -26.44
N ASP A 233 -3.82 16.98 -26.31
CA ASP A 233 -3.74 15.48 -26.32
C ASP A 233 -3.78 14.86 -27.73
N SER A 234 -3.45 15.61 -28.75
CA SER A 234 -4.05 15.39 -30.06
C SER A 234 -3.37 14.41 -31.02
N ALA A 235 -2.18 13.88 -30.74
CA ALA A 235 -1.52 13.28 -31.90
C ALA A 235 -1.67 11.75 -32.09
N ASN A 236 -1.84 10.93 -31.03
CA ASN A 236 -1.69 9.47 -31.19
C ASN A 236 -2.63 8.54 -30.42
N ARG A 237 -3.62 9.03 -29.68
CA ARG A 237 -4.56 8.14 -28.96
C ARG A 237 -5.87 7.92 -29.71
N PRO A 238 -6.36 6.66 -29.83
CA PRO A 238 -7.68 6.41 -30.39
C PRO A 238 -8.78 7.14 -29.62
N ILE A 239 -9.77 7.70 -30.32
CA ILE A 239 -10.94 8.40 -29.72
C ILE A 239 -11.61 7.51 -28.65
N ALA A 240 -11.73 6.20 -28.91
CA ALA A 240 -12.27 5.23 -27.98
C ALA A 240 -11.47 5.14 -26.65
N ALA A 241 -10.14 5.24 -26.68
CA ALA A 241 -9.30 5.22 -25.50
C ALA A 241 -9.47 6.50 -24.64
N ARG A 242 -9.71 7.65 -25.30
CA ARG A 242 -10.05 8.90 -24.59
C ARG A 242 -11.40 8.77 -23.90
N ALA A 243 -12.42 8.28 -24.58
CA ALA A 243 -13.74 8.03 -24.00
C ALA A 243 -13.66 7.06 -22.81
N PHE A 244 -12.89 5.97 -22.94
CA PHE A 244 -12.67 5.02 -21.84
C PHE A 244 -12.01 5.68 -20.62
N ALA A 245 -11.11 6.62 -20.85
CA ALA A 245 -10.41 7.34 -19.80
C ALA A 245 -11.34 8.17 -18.88
N HIS A 246 -12.52 8.56 -19.34
CA HIS A 246 -13.52 9.35 -18.58
C HIS A 246 -14.67 8.50 -18.02
N GLN A 247 -14.74 7.21 -18.33
CA GLN A 247 -15.79 6.32 -17.87
C GLN A 247 -15.84 6.20 -16.34
N ASN A 248 -17.05 6.21 -15.80
CA ASN A 248 -17.33 5.90 -14.39
C ASN A 248 -17.32 4.38 -14.13
N GLU A 249 -17.53 3.97 -12.88
CA GLU A 249 -17.50 2.55 -12.50
C GLU A 249 -18.50 1.67 -13.26
N ALA A 250 -19.73 2.15 -13.51
CA ALA A 250 -20.77 1.38 -14.17
C ALA A 250 -20.44 1.19 -15.66
N GLU A 251 -19.99 2.25 -16.31
CA GLU A 251 -19.57 2.24 -17.71
C GLU A 251 -18.35 1.36 -17.93
N ARG A 252 -17.36 1.39 -17.03
CA ARG A 252 -16.19 0.50 -17.08
C ARG A 252 -16.57 -0.97 -16.92
N ARG A 253 -17.47 -1.29 -16.00
CA ARG A 253 -17.98 -2.65 -15.86
C ARG A 253 -18.69 -3.12 -17.12
N ALA A 254 -19.57 -2.30 -17.68
CA ALA A 254 -20.26 -2.58 -18.93
C ALA A 254 -19.26 -2.82 -20.08
N PHE A 255 -18.21 -2.00 -20.19
CA PHE A 255 -17.15 -2.19 -21.17
C PHE A 255 -16.45 -3.56 -21.06
N TYR A 256 -16.07 -3.99 -19.84
CA TYR A 256 -15.43 -5.30 -19.64
C TYR A 256 -16.40 -6.46 -19.92
N ASP A 257 -17.68 -6.33 -19.54
CA ASP A 257 -18.72 -7.32 -19.83
C ASP A 257 -18.97 -7.44 -21.35
N GLU A 258 -19.07 -6.32 -22.08
CA GLU A 258 -19.22 -6.27 -23.54
C GLU A 258 -17.99 -6.83 -24.27
N ALA A 259 -16.78 -6.59 -23.74
CA ALA A 259 -15.55 -7.18 -24.24
C ALA A 259 -15.45 -8.69 -23.99
N GLY A 260 -16.32 -9.28 -23.17
CA GLY A 260 -16.30 -10.70 -22.80
C GLY A 260 -15.29 -11.03 -21.69
N ILE A 261 -14.82 -10.04 -20.93
CA ILE A 261 -13.93 -10.24 -19.78
C ILE A 261 -14.77 -10.45 -18.53
N SER A 262 -14.83 -11.71 -18.07
CA SER A 262 -15.58 -12.06 -16.86
C SER A 262 -14.91 -11.50 -15.61
N HIS A 263 -15.75 -11.09 -14.66
CA HIS A 263 -15.36 -10.74 -13.28
C HIS A 263 -15.86 -11.77 -12.25
N ASP A 264 -16.47 -12.85 -12.71
CA ASP A 264 -16.92 -13.95 -11.88
C ASP A 264 -15.81 -14.99 -11.67
N PRO A 265 -15.37 -15.23 -10.40
CA PRO A 265 -14.25 -16.11 -10.11
C PRO A 265 -14.43 -17.56 -10.57
N GLU A 266 -15.66 -18.09 -10.59
CA GLU A 266 -15.91 -19.46 -11.02
C GLU A 266 -15.80 -19.60 -12.55
N THR A 267 -16.29 -18.61 -13.29
CA THR A 267 -16.17 -18.55 -14.74
C THR A 267 -14.70 -18.42 -15.16
N LEU A 268 -13.94 -17.55 -14.48
CA LEU A 268 -12.50 -17.38 -14.70
C LEU A 268 -11.72 -18.67 -14.39
N ALA A 269 -12.05 -19.34 -13.27
CA ALA A 269 -11.42 -20.61 -12.92
C ALA A 269 -11.64 -21.67 -14.00
N ARG A 270 -12.86 -21.79 -14.54
CA ARG A 270 -13.18 -22.72 -15.64
C ARG A 270 -12.44 -22.37 -16.92
N ALA A 271 -12.36 -21.07 -17.27
CA ALA A 271 -11.67 -20.62 -18.48
C ALA A 271 -10.16 -20.91 -18.42
N CYS A 272 -9.53 -20.76 -17.25
CA CYS A 272 -8.10 -20.96 -17.06
C CYS A 272 -7.71 -22.42 -16.73
N ALA A 273 -8.67 -23.31 -16.41
CA ALA A 273 -8.38 -24.64 -15.87
C ALA A 273 -7.43 -25.49 -16.73
N LYS A 274 -7.62 -25.48 -18.06
CA LYS A 274 -6.78 -26.26 -18.98
C LYS A 274 -5.34 -25.72 -19.04
N ALA A 275 -5.17 -24.41 -19.09
CA ALA A 275 -3.85 -23.80 -19.08
C ALA A 275 -3.16 -24.03 -17.73
N GLN A 276 -3.88 -23.89 -16.62
CA GLN A 276 -3.35 -24.18 -15.29
C GLN A 276 -2.88 -25.64 -15.16
N GLN A 277 -3.65 -26.58 -15.71
CA GLN A 277 -3.27 -27.99 -15.70
C GLN A 277 -1.98 -28.21 -16.50
N ARG A 278 -1.86 -27.68 -17.73
CA ARG A 278 -0.64 -27.79 -18.55
C ARG A 278 0.58 -27.22 -17.84
N VAL A 279 0.41 -26.11 -17.11
CA VAL A 279 1.50 -25.50 -16.32
C VAL A 279 1.91 -26.40 -15.15
N TYR A 280 0.96 -27.01 -14.45
CA TYR A 280 1.25 -27.93 -13.33
C TYR A 280 1.89 -29.24 -13.80
N GLU A 281 1.50 -29.76 -14.95
CA GLU A 281 2.11 -30.94 -15.59
C GLU A 281 3.49 -30.64 -16.20
N GLY A 282 3.92 -29.38 -16.25
CA GLY A 282 5.18 -28.95 -16.85
C GLY A 282 5.22 -29.04 -18.38
N SER A 283 4.10 -29.29 -19.03
CA SER A 283 3.98 -29.32 -20.49
C SER A 283 3.93 -27.91 -21.11
N GLU A 284 3.68 -26.90 -20.30
CA GLU A 284 3.65 -25.51 -20.67
C GLU A 284 4.28 -24.64 -19.58
N SER A 285 5.02 -23.57 -19.95
CA SER A 285 5.51 -22.59 -19.00
C SER A 285 4.41 -21.61 -18.60
N HIS A 286 4.49 -21.08 -17.37
CA HIS A 286 3.57 -20.01 -16.92
C HIS A 286 3.57 -18.82 -17.89
N ALA A 287 4.72 -18.43 -18.45
CA ALA A 287 4.83 -17.32 -19.40
C ALA A 287 4.06 -17.59 -20.70
N GLN A 288 4.08 -18.83 -21.21
CA GLN A 288 3.31 -19.23 -22.40
C GLN A 288 1.80 -19.16 -22.12
N ALA A 289 1.36 -19.74 -20.98
CA ALA A 289 -0.04 -19.68 -20.56
C ALA A 289 -0.55 -18.23 -20.40
N ILE A 290 0.24 -17.34 -19.81
CA ILE A 290 -0.11 -15.92 -19.70
C ILE A 290 -0.20 -15.25 -21.07
N ARG A 291 0.70 -15.56 -21.99
CA ARG A 291 0.61 -15.03 -23.35
C ARG A 291 -0.67 -15.47 -24.05
N GLU A 292 -1.02 -16.76 -23.99
CA GLU A 292 -2.27 -17.30 -24.54
C GLU A 292 -3.51 -16.63 -23.93
N LEU A 293 -3.58 -16.59 -22.58
CA LEU A 293 -4.77 -16.16 -21.86
C LEU A 293 -5.00 -14.63 -21.88
N TYR A 294 -3.93 -13.82 -21.90
CA TYR A 294 -4.02 -12.36 -21.75
C TYR A 294 -3.39 -11.59 -22.92
N GLY A 295 -2.32 -12.10 -23.53
CA GLY A 295 -1.61 -11.41 -24.60
C GLY A 295 -2.24 -11.62 -25.98
N GLU A 296 -2.65 -12.84 -26.30
CA GLU A 296 -3.23 -13.25 -27.58
C GLU A 296 -4.76 -13.31 -27.58
N ASN A 297 -5.38 -13.22 -26.42
CA ASN A 297 -6.82 -13.21 -26.27
C ASN A 297 -7.43 -11.91 -26.77
N HIS A 298 -8.37 -11.99 -27.71
CA HIS A 298 -8.98 -10.83 -28.37
C HIS A 298 -9.67 -9.85 -27.38
N ALA A 299 -10.34 -10.36 -26.36
CA ALA A 299 -10.99 -9.52 -25.34
C ALA A 299 -9.96 -8.68 -24.58
N TRP A 300 -8.85 -9.31 -24.16
CA TRP A 300 -7.78 -8.63 -23.45
C TRP A 300 -6.94 -7.73 -24.37
N GLN A 301 -6.78 -8.07 -25.66
CA GLN A 301 -6.17 -7.17 -26.65
C GLN A 301 -7.02 -5.92 -26.82
N HIS A 302 -8.34 -6.08 -26.97
CA HIS A 302 -9.27 -4.95 -27.05
C HIS A 302 -9.18 -4.05 -25.79
N ALA A 303 -9.25 -4.64 -24.61
CA ALA A 303 -9.11 -3.88 -23.36
C ALA A 303 -7.74 -3.18 -23.25
N SER A 304 -6.66 -3.85 -23.64
CA SER A 304 -5.30 -3.29 -23.58
C SER A 304 -5.12 -2.09 -24.52
N ALA A 305 -5.82 -2.05 -25.66
CA ALA A 305 -5.81 -0.90 -26.56
C ALA A 305 -6.45 0.35 -25.93
N MET A 306 -7.35 0.18 -24.97
CA MET A 306 -7.97 1.28 -24.20
C MET A 306 -7.12 1.70 -22.99
N GLN A 307 -6.25 0.82 -22.49
CA GLN A 307 -5.44 1.00 -21.29
C GLN A 307 -4.18 1.83 -21.56
N THR A 308 -4.37 3.08 -22.02
CA THR A 308 -3.28 4.01 -22.36
C THR A 308 -3.51 5.38 -21.73
N ALA A 309 -2.44 6.06 -21.33
CA ALA A 309 -2.44 7.44 -20.85
C ALA A 309 -1.09 8.11 -21.14
N THR A 310 -1.04 9.43 -21.04
CA THR A 310 0.17 10.24 -21.09
C THR A 310 0.61 10.65 -19.70
N LEU A 311 1.86 11.12 -19.55
CA LEU A 311 2.32 11.70 -18.28
C LEU A 311 1.53 12.96 -17.91
N ASP A 312 1.09 13.75 -18.91
CA ASP A 312 0.25 14.93 -18.66
C ASP A 312 -1.10 14.55 -18.05
N ASP A 313 -1.69 13.42 -18.47
CA ASP A 313 -2.91 12.89 -17.82
C ASP A 313 -2.65 12.56 -16.34
N VAL A 314 -1.49 12.00 -16.02
CA VAL A 314 -1.10 11.71 -14.63
C VAL A 314 -0.91 13.01 -13.86
N PHE A 315 -0.25 14.01 -14.44
CA PHE A 315 0.02 15.29 -13.76
C PHE A 315 -1.28 16.05 -13.48
N ARG A 316 -2.27 16.03 -14.38
CA ARG A 316 -3.61 16.58 -14.10
C ARG A 316 -4.27 15.89 -12.89
N GLU A 317 -4.20 14.58 -12.80
CA GLU A 317 -4.74 13.86 -11.64
C GLU A 317 -3.94 14.14 -10.36
N HIS A 318 -2.65 14.37 -10.46
CA HIS A 318 -1.82 14.81 -9.33
C HIS A 318 -2.26 16.18 -8.81
N GLU A 319 -2.49 17.15 -9.69
CA GLU A 319 -2.96 18.50 -9.31
C GLU A 319 -4.31 18.44 -8.59
N ARG A 320 -5.26 17.64 -9.09
CA ARG A 320 -6.53 17.38 -8.40
C ARG A 320 -6.31 16.81 -7.00
N ASN A 321 -5.35 15.89 -6.85
CA ASN A 321 -5.14 15.18 -5.58
C ASN A 321 -4.49 16.02 -4.48
N VAL A 322 -3.81 17.12 -4.78
CA VAL A 322 -3.20 18.00 -3.77
C VAL A 322 -4.22 18.46 -2.73
N ASN A 323 -5.46 18.75 -3.17
CA ASN A 323 -6.54 19.26 -2.32
C ASN A 323 -7.75 18.33 -2.21
N ALA A 324 -7.68 17.10 -2.72
CA ALA A 324 -8.77 16.14 -2.66
C ALA A 324 -9.12 15.73 -1.22
N ALA A 325 -10.34 15.26 -1.01
CA ALA A 325 -10.76 14.67 0.27
C ALA A 325 -9.95 13.41 0.62
N HIS A 326 -9.61 12.60 -0.39
CA HIS A 326 -8.80 11.40 -0.29
C HIS A 326 -7.42 11.64 -0.88
N ARG A 327 -6.47 12.10 -0.05
CA ARG A 327 -5.14 12.50 -0.52
C ARG A 327 -4.16 11.34 -0.50
N ASN A 328 -3.42 11.19 -1.58
CA ASN A 328 -2.31 10.25 -1.64
C ASN A 328 -1.15 10.73 -0.76
N VAL A 329 -0.81 9.96 0.27
CA VAL A 329 0.33 10.22 1.17
C VAL A 329 1.49 9.25 0.96
N GLY A 330 1.37 8.34 -0.02
CA GLY A 330 2.42 7.42 -0.44
C GLY A 330 1.97 6.59 -1.63
N LEU A 331 2.82 6.48 -2.64
CA LEU A 331 2.70 5.51 -3.72
C LEU A 331 3.89 4.56 -3.63
N VAL A 332 3.58 3.27 -3.57
CA VAL A 332 4.55 2.18 -3.42
C VAL A 332 4.47 1.29 -4.65
N ILE A 333 5.62 0.99 -5.24
CA ILE A 333 5.73 0.11 -6.41
C ILE A 333 6.67 -1.05 -6.07
N GLU A 334 6.25 -2.27 -6.45
CA GLU A 334 7.06 -3.49 -6.29
C GLU A 334 7.76 -3.84 -7.60
N THR A 335 9.07 -4.08 -7.54
CA THR A 335 9.86 -4.48 -8.70
C THR A 335 11.06 -5.37 -8.30
N ARG A 336 11.87 -5.77 -9.30
CA ARG A 336 13.10 -6.54 -9.10
C ARG A 336 14.31 -5.60 -9.07
N PRO A 337 15.36 -5.91 -8.28
CA PRO A 337 16.57 -5.09 -8.25
C PRO A 337 17.26 -4.97 -9.62
N ASP A 338 17.32 -6.07 -10.38
CA ASP A 338 17.94 -6.14 -11.70
C ASP A 338 17.20 -5.36 -12.82
N SER A 339 16.01 -4.82 -12.53
CA SER A 339 15.23 -3.96 -13.43
C SER A 339 15.25 -2.47 -13.03
N ILE A 340 16.08 -2.11 -12.04
CA ILE A 340 16.18 -0.73 -11.54
C ILE A 340 17.36 -0.02 -12.23
N ASP A 341 17.04 1.07 -12.94
CA ASP A 341 17.97 2.01 -13.55
C ASP A 341 17.48 3.44 -13.40
N CYS A 342 18.26 4.42 -13.88
CA CYS A 342 17.91 5.84 -13.77
C CYS A 342 16.61 6.19 -14.52
N GLU A 343 16.38 5.61 -15.70
CA GLU A 343 15.19 5.87 -16.51
C GLU A 343 13.92 5.36 -15.81
N SER A 344 13.94 4.13 -15.34
CA SER A 344 12.82 3.52 -14.62
C SER A 344 12.50 4.27 -13.31
N LEU A 345 13.52 4.71 -12.55
CA LEU A 345 13.31 5.48 -11.33
C LEU A 345 12.78 6.88 -11.63
N THR A 346 13.23 7.52 -12.71
CA THR A 346 12.71 8.82 -13.16
C THR A 346 11.23 8.71 -13.51
N LEU A 347 10.84 7.70 -14.29
CA LEU A 347 9.43 7.45 -14.58
C LEU A 347 8.64 7.16 -13.31
N MET A 348 9.12 6.26 -12.43
CA MET A 348 8.42 5.97 -11.17
C MET A 348 8.25 7.23 -10.32
N ARG A 349 9.25 8.12 -10.29
CA ARG A 349 9.13 9.39 -9.56
C ARG A 349 8.13 10.34 -10.22
N ALA A 350 8.13 10.46 -11.54
CA ALA A 350 7.14 11.23 -12.29
C ALA A 350 5.71 10.73 -12.03
N LEU A 351 5.53 9.41 -11.91
CA LEU A 351 4.27 8.79 -11.51
C LEU A 351 3.87 9.05 -10.03
N GLY A 352 4.70 9.73 -9.23
CA GLY A 352 4.41 10.07 -7.84
C GLY A 352 4.88 9.03 -6.82
N CYS A 353 5.63 8.00 -7.24
CA CYS A 353 6.17 6.97 -6.34
C CYS A 353 7.11 7.57 -5.29
N THR A 354 7.01 7.06 -4.05
CA THR A 354 7.84 7.49 -2.91
C THR A 354 8.56 6.34 -2.24
N LYS A 355 8.15 5.08 -2.51
CA LYS A 355 8.74 3.88 -1.93
C LYS A 355 8.83 2.75 -2.95
N ILE A 356 9.99 2.14 -3.05
CA ILE A 356 10.24 0.98 -3.90
C ILE A 356 10.33 -0.28 -3.04
N GLN A 357 9.53 -1.28 -3.36
CA GLN A 357 9.64 -2.62 -2.80
C GLN A 357 10.50 -3.49 -3.74
N MET A 358 11.60 -3.98 -3.23
CA MET A 358 12.57 -4.78 -4.01
C MET A 358 12.58 -6.23 -3.58
N GLY A 359 12.37 -7.12 -4.53
CA GLY A 359 12.52 -8.56 -4.31
C GLY A 359 13.99 -8.97 -4.20
N VAL A 360 14.66 -8.69 -3.11
CA VAL A 360 16.05 -9.09 -2.83
C VAL A 360 16.14 -10.60 -2.66
N GLN A 361 15.35 -11.13 -1.77
CA GLN A 361 15.18 -12.54 -1.37
C GLN A 361 16.37 -13.09 -0.56
N SER A 362 17.60 -13.02 -1.05
CA SER A 362 18.85 -13.39 -0.42
C SER A 362 20.00 -12.54 -0.99
N LEU A 363 21.14 -12.50 -0.32
CA LEU A 363 22.41 -11.95 -0.81
C LEU A 363 23.46 -13.05 -1.04
N ASP A 364 23.14 -14.30 -0.73
CA ASP A 364 23.99 -15.45 -0.99
C ASP A 364 23.84 -15.88 -2.45
N GLU A 365 24.93 -15.76 -3.24
CA GLU A 365 24.94 -16.08 -4.67
C GLU A 365 24.54 -17.53 -4.96
N HIS A 366 25.00 -18.48 -4.13
CA HIS A 366 24.66 -19.89 -4.30
C HIS A 366 23.15 -20.12 -4.11
N VAL A 367 22.57 -19.48 -3.09
CA VAL A 367 21.12 -19.54 -2.84
C VAL A 367 20.36 -18.89 -3.98
N LEU A 368 20.79 -17.71 -4.46
CA LEU A 368 20.16 -17.03 -5.58
C LEU A 368 20.19 -17.87 -6.87
N GLU A 369 21.34 -18.48 -7.19
CA GLU A 369 21.54 -19.33 -8.37
C GLU A 369 20.68 -20.60 -8.28
N ALA A 370 20.72 -21.32 -7.15
CA ALA A 370 19.94 -22.54 -6.91
C ALA A 370 18.43 -22.28 -7.11
N ASN A 371 17.97 -21.09 -6.76
CA ASN A 371 16.57 -20.69 -6.94
C ASN A 371 16.26 -20.03 -8.28
N LYS A 372 17.18 -20.03 -9.24
CA LYS A 372 17.06 -19.40 -10.58
C LYS A 372 16.63 -17.91 -10.48
N ARG A 373 17.20 -17.21 -9.48
CA ARG A 373 16.86 -15.80 -9.26
C ARG A 373 17.50 -14.88 -10.29
N HIS A 374 18.67 -15.25 -10.82
CA HIS A 374 19.43 -14.52 -11.85
C HIS A 374 19.63 -13.03 -11.50
N THR A 375 19.94 -12.74 -10.26
CA THR A 375 20.25 -11.40 -9.74
C THR A 375 21.47 -11.53 -8.83
N SER A 376 22.50 -10.72 -9.04
CA SER A 376 23.71 -10.78 -8.19
C SER A 376 23.60 -9.80 -7.00
N PRO A 377 24.39 -10.01 -5.92
CA PRO A 377 24.49 -9.05 -4.82
C PRO A 377 24.93 -7.65 -5.28
N GLU A 378 25.76 -7.55 -6.33
CA GLU A 378 26.21 -6.28 -6.90
C GLU A 378 25.05 -5.53 -7.57
N GLN A 379 24.21 -6.22 -8.33
CA GLN A 379 23.00 -5.62 -8.92
C GLN A 379 22.03 -5.15 -7.83
N ILE A 380 21.90 -5.93 -6.75
CA ILE A 380 21.09 -5.53 -5.58
C ILE A 380 21.69 -4.29 -4.94
N ALA A 381 23.00 -4.23 -4.72
CA ALA A 381 23.71 -3.08 -4.16
C ALA A 381 23.54 -1.82 -5.03
N GLN A 382 23.66 -1.96 -6.35
CA GLN A 382 23.41 -0.87 -7.30
C GLN A 382 21.97 -0.34 -7.22
N ALA A 383 21.00 -1.23 -7.12
CA ALA A 383 19.59 -0.84 -6.97
C ALA A 383 19.35 -0.04 -5.67
N PHE A 384 19.94 -0.46 -4.54
CA PHE A 384 19.89 0.29 -3.29
C PHE A 384 20.53 1.67 -3.41
N ALA A 385 21.72 1.74 -4.02
CA ALA A 385 22.46 2.98 -4.23
C ALA A 385 21.64 4.00 -5.07
N LEU A 386 21.06 3.55 -6.20
CA LEU A 386 20.22 4.39 -7.06
C LEU A 386 18.94 4.82 -6.35
N CYS A 387 18.18 3.90 -5.73
CA CYS A 387 16.96 4.24 -4.99
C CYS A 387 17.22 5.31 -3.92
N ARG A 388 18.35 5.23 -3.23
CA ARG A 388 18.71 6.18 -2.18
C ARG A 388 19.04 7.56 -2.73
N LEU A 389 19.81 7.64 -3.81
CA LEU A 389 20.13 8.93 -4.47
C LEU A 389 18.87 9.60 -5.02
N PHE A 390 17.90 8.83 -5.57
CA PHE A 390 16.60 9.36 -5.97
C PHE A 390 15.69 9.73 -4.78
N GLY A 391 16.09 9.43 -3.55
CA GLY A 391 15.31 9.72 -2.35
C GLY A 391 14.23 8.71 -2.02
N PHE A 392 14.09 7.62 -2.78
CA PHE A 392 13.08 6.60 -2.48
C PHE A 392 13.33 5.92 -1.14
N LYS A 393 12.26 5.65 -0.42
CA LYS A 393 12.28 4.71 0.69
C LYS A 393 12.47 3.30 0.13
N SER A 394 13.50 2.62 0.60
CA SER A 394 13.86 1.26 0.17
C SER A 394 13.21 0.21 1.06
N HIS A 395 12.52 -0.75 0.45
CA HIS A 395 11.82 -1.82 1.16
C HIS A 395 12.23 -3.18 0.59
N ALA A 396 13.10 -3.89 1.30
CA ALA A 396 13.60 -5.20 0.89
C ALA A 396 12.61 -6.33 1.21
N HIS A 397 12.41 -7.24 0.27
CA HIS A 397 11.81 -8.54 0.55
C HIS A 397 12.95 -9.55 0.76
N PHE A 398 13.02 -10.13 1.93
CA PHE A 398 13.97 -11.16 2.31
C PHE A 398 13.23 -12.48 2.57
N MET A 399 13.79 -13.58 2.12
CA MET A 399 13.18 -14.90 2.29
C MET A 399 14.11 -15.83 3.07
N ALA A 400 13.60 -16.44 4.12
CA ALA A 400 14.26 -17.52 4.83
C ALA A 400 13.87 -18.88 4.24
N ASN A 401 14.80 -19.86 4.29
CA ASN A 401 14.60 -21.24 3.84
C ASN A 401 14.38 -21.37 2.32
N LEU A 402 15.10 -20.60 1.52
CA LEU A 402 15.21 -20.87 0.09
C LEU A 402 16.00 -22.16 -0.17
N LEU A 403 15.92 -22.73 -1.39
CA LEU A 403 16.74 -23.90 -1.76
C LEU A 403 18.24 -23.56 -1.59
N GLY A 404 18.96 -24.44 -0.91
CA GLY A 404 20.38 -24.25 -0.59
C GLY A 404 20.65 -23.45 0.68
N ALA A 405 19.65 -22.78 1.26
CA ALA A 405 19.81 -22.02 2.50
C ALA A 405 19.85 -22.94 3.74
N THR A 406 20.53 -22.44 4.78
CA THR A 406 20.53 -23.06 6.12
C THR A 406 20.13 -22.03 7.18
N PRO A 407 19.64 -22.44 8.37
CA PRO A 407 19.27 -21.50 9.41
C PRO A 407 20.38 -20.51 9.79
N GLY A 408 21.62 -20.99 9.91
CA GLY A 408 22.78 -20.14 10.18
C GLY A 408 23.17 -19.23 9.02
N GLY A 409 23.04 -19.73 7.77
CA GLY A 409 23.23 -18.97 6.54
C GLY A 409 22.23 -17.83 6.42
N ASP A 410 20.92 -18.09 6.59
CA ASP A 410 19.87 -17.07 6.53
C ASP A 410 20.05 -15.97 7.60
N ALA A 411 20.45 -16.33 8.82
CA ALA A 411 20.72 -15.36 9.88
C ALA A 411 21.97 -14.51 9.55
N SER A 412 23.00 -15.07 8.93
CA SER A 412 24.20 -14.35 8.48
C SER A 412 23.88 -13.44 7.30
N ASP A 413 23.13 -13.93 6.33
CA ASP A 413 22.72 -13.22 5.15
C ASP A 413 21.85 -11.99 5.51
N PHE A 414 20.90 -12.17 6.42
CA PHE A 414 20.11 -11.05 6.94
C PHE A 414 20.97 -10.02 7.69
N ARG A 415 21.94 -10.45 8.48
CA ARG A 415 22.88 -9.52 9.13
C ARG A 415 23.64 -8.69 8.09
N THR A 416 24.09 -9.31 7.00
CA THR A 416 24.74 -8.61 5.89
C THR A 416 23.79 -7.56 5.30
N LEU A 417 22.53 -7.92 5.06
CA LEU A 417 21.51 -6.98 4.51
C LEU A 417 21.36 -5.71 5.37
N VAL A 418 21.42 -5.84 6.70
CA VAL A 418 21.13 -4.73 7.62
C VAL A 418 22.37 -4.06 8.22
N SER A 419 23.58 -4.53 7.88
CA SER A 419 24.84 -3.96 8.41
C SER A 419 25.87 -3.56 7.33
N ASP A 420 25.82 -4.13 6.13
CA ASP A 420 26.69 -3.74 5.04
C ASP A 420 26.22 -2.46 4.38
N GLN A 421 27.08 -1.46 4.28
CA GLN A 421 26.82 -0.12 3.73
C GLN A 421 26.23 -0.11 2.31
N ARG A 422 26.39 -1.20 1.55
CA ARG A 422 25.84 -1.36 0.21
C ARG A 422 24.31 -1.52 0.21
N PHE A 423 23.72 -2.00 1.31
CA PHE A 423 22.28 -2.36 1.36
C PHE A 423 21.51 -1.45 2.32
N LEU A 424 21.50 -1.71 3.62
CA LEU A 424 20.86 -0.93 4.70
C LEU A 424 19.43 -0.47 4.36
N PRO A 425 18.46 -1.39 4.22
CA PRO A 425 17.09 -1.06 3.86
C PRO A 425 16.38 -0.23 4.94
N ASP A 426 15.46 0.66 4.51
CA ASP A 426 14.58 1.41 5.41
C ASP A 426 13.48 0.51 6.00
N GLU A 427 12.98 -0.43 5.19
CA GLU A 427 12.01 -1.45 5.61
C GLU A 427 12.39 -2.84 5.10
N VAL A 428 11.97 -3.87 5.83
CA VAL A 428 12.13 -5.27 5.42
C VAL A 428 10.83 -6.04 5.60
N LYS A 429 10.53 -6.92 4.63
CA LYS A 429 9.61 -8.04 4.81
C LYS A 429 10.44 -9.31 4.94
N MET A 430 10.21 -10.06 6.00
CA MET A 430 10.84 -11.37 6.20
C MET A 430 9.82 -12.46 5.93
N TYR A 431 9.99 -13.19 4.83
CA TYR A 431 9.06 -14.25 4.46
C TYR A 431 9.69 -15.62 4.59
N PRO A 432 9.12 -16.58 5.35
CA PRO A 432 9.50 -17.97 5.21
C PRO A 432 9.11 -18.49 3.83
N CYS A 433 10.01 -19.21 3.18
CA CYS A 433 9.67 -19.96 1.97
C CYS A 433 8.66 -21.05 2.33
N ALA A 434 7.57 -21.10 1.59
CA ALA A 434 6.53 -22.12 1.72
C ALA A 434 6.46 -22.92 0.43
N LEU A 435 6.19 -24.22 0.54
CA LEU A 435 5.93 -25.08 -0.60
C LEU A 435 4.51 -24.83 -1.12
N ILE A 436 4.42 -24.35 -2.34
CA ILE A 436 3.17 -24.13 -3.05
C ILE A 436 3.10 -25.11 -4.22
N ASP A 437 1.92 -25.65 -4.44
CA ASP A 437 1.69 -26.61 -5.52
C ASP A 437 2.00 -26.02 -6.90
N GLY A 438 2.53 -26.85 -7.80
CA GLY A 438 2.91 -26.46 -9.16
C GLY A 438 4.14 -25.55 -9.24
N THR A 439 4.88 -25.31 -8.16
CA THR A 439 6.17 -24.61 -8.18
C THR A 439 7.33 -25.55 -8.52
N GLY A 440 8.42 -25.02 -9.06
CA GLY A 440 9.63 -25.80 -9.30
C GLY A 440 10.26 -26.39 -8.02
N LEU A 441 9.93 -25.84 -6.86
CA LEU A 441 10.40 -26.32 -5.56
C LEU A 441 9.80 -27.70 -5.20
N MET A 442 8.66 -28.10 -5.79
CA MET A 442 8.01 -29.39 -5.56
C MET A 442 8.94 -30.58 -5.89
N SER A 443 9.76 -30.48 -6.94
CA SER A 443 10.72 -31.55 -7.29
C SER A 443 11.80 -31.72 -6.23
N HIS A 444 12.31 -30.62 -5.68
CA HIS A 444 13.30 -30.60 -4.62
C HIS A 444 12.76 -31.09 -3.27
N TYR A 445 11.48 -30.89 -3.04
CA TYR A 445 10.79 -31.46 -1.89
C TYR A 445 10.63 -32.97 -2.04
N ALA A 446 10.23 -33.43 -3.24
CA ALA A 446 10.01 -34.85 -3.53
C ALA A 446 11.31 -35.70 -3.49
N ASP A 447 12.42 -35.16 -3.94
CA ASP A 447 13.73 -35.82 -3.91
C ASP A 447 14.51 -35.61 -2.60
N GLY A 448 13.98 -34.81 -1.66
CA GLY A 448 14.54 -34.56 -0.34
C GLY A 448 15.71 -33.56 -0.33
N THR A 449 16.02 -32.88 -1.43
CA THR A 449 17.06 -31.85 -1.49
C THR A 449 16.65 -30.53 -0.84
N TRP A 450 15.36 -30.32 -0.61
CA TRP A 450 14.81 -29.23 0.16
C TRP A 450 13.71 -29.68 1.11
N ARG A 451 13.65 -29.08 2.28
CA ARG A 451 12.54 -29.20 3.24
C ARG A 451 12.21 -27.85 3.88
N PRO A 452 10.99 -27.62 4.33
CA PRO A 452 10.69 -26.49 5.20
C PRO A 452 11.49 -26.58 6.50
N TYR A 453 11.88 -25.41 7.04
CA TYR A 453 12.41 -25.37 8.41
C TYR A 453 11.34 -25.82 9.39
N SER A 454 11.76 -26.57 10.41
CA SER A 454 10.94 -26.79 11.58
C SER A 454 10.54 -25.46 12.22
N GLU A 455 9.45 -25.44 12.99
CA GLU A 455 9.02 -24.24 13.70
C GLU A 455 10.14 -23.64 14.57
N ARG A 456 10.91 -24.49 15.25
CA ARG A 456 12.01 -24.07 16.12
C ARG A 456 13.12 -23.40 15.31
N GLU A 457 13.52 -23.95 14.18
CA GLU A 457 14.52 -23.37 13.26
C GLU A 457 14.04 -22.03 12.74
N LEU A 458 12.80 -21.97 12.23
CA LEU A 458 12.23 -20.75 11.66
C LEU A 458 12.10 -19.63 12.69
N VAL A 459 11.52 -19.92 13.86
CA VAL A 459 11.36 -18.93 14.93
C VAL A 459 12.72 -18.45 15.43
N GLY A 460 13.71 -19.34 15.51
CA GLY A 460 15.10 -18.99 15.88
C GLY A 460 15.70 -17.97 14.89
N VAL A 461 15.71 -18.29 13.59
CA VAL A 461 16.24 -17.41 12.54
C VAL A 461 15.54 -16.05 12.55
N LEU A 462 14.21 -16.02 12.58
CA LEU A 462 13.45 -14.77 12.53
C LEU A 462 13.64 -13.94 13.82
N ALA A 463 13.79 -14.56 14.99
CA ALA A 463 14.09 -13.85 16.23
C ALA A 463 15.49 -13.24 16.22
N ASP A 464 16.50 -13.97 15.73
CA ASP A 464 17.85 -13.45 15.53
C ASP A 464 17.86 -12.26 14.55
N ASN A 465 17.07 -12.34 13.48
CA ASN A 465 16.91 -11.25 12.52
C ASN A 465 16.26 -10.00 13.17
N VAL A 466 15.27 -10.17 14.06
CA VAL A 466 14.68 -9.06 14.81
C VAL A 466 15.72 -8.38 15.68
N LEU A 467 16.56 -9.16 16.39
CA LEU A 467 17.62 -8.64 17.26
C LEU A 467 18.75 -7.94 16.49
N ALA A 468 19.04 -8.41 15.27
CA ALA A 468 20.06 -7.82 14.40
C ALA A 468 19.58 -6.52 13.71
N THR A 469 18.29 -6.23 13.73
CA THR A 469 17.72 -5.09 13.00
C THR A 469 18.08 -3.76 13.66
N PRO A 470 18.70 -2.81 12.91
CA PRO A 470 19.15 -1.53 13.45
C PRO A 470 17.97 -0.56 13.72
N PRO A 471 18.21 0.53 14.50
CA PRO A 471 17.15 1.45 14.93
C PRO A 471 16.45 2.23 13.81
N TYR A 472 17.03 2.28 12.63
CA TYR A 472 16.47 2.95 11.45
C TYR A 472 15.74 1.99 10.49
N THR A 473 15.70 0.68 10.74
CA THR A 473 15.01 -0.27 9.87
C THR A 473 13.71 -0.77 10.51
N ARG A 474 12.67 -0.91 9.69
CA ARG A 474 11.34 -1.38 10.12
C ARG A 474 11.04 -2.75 9.52
N ILE A 475 10.70 -3.74 10.36
CA ILE A 475 10.19 -5.03 9.89
C ILE A 475 8.68 -4.92 9.68
N SER A 476 8.25 -4.79 8.43
CA SER A 476 6.87 -4.52 8.08
C SER A 476 5.98 -5.78 8.12
N ARG A 477 6.48 -6.94 7.66
CA ARG A 477 5.78 -8.23 7.59
C ARG A 477 6.71 -9.41 7.85
N MET A 478 6.11 -10.52 8.37
CA MET A 478 6.80 -11.81 8.57
C MET A 478 6.07 -13.00 7.94
N ILE A 479 4.94 -12.78 7.29
CA ILE A 479 4.17 -13.81 6.58
C ILE A 479 3.60 -13.25 5.28
N ARG A 480 3.38 -14.11 4.29
CA ARG A 480 2.59 -13.81 3.10
C ARG A 480 1.10 -14.00 3.37
N ASP A 481 0.25 -13.46 2.48
CA ASP A 481 -1.21 -13.60 2.58
C ASP A 481 -1.72 -14.92 1.95
N PHE A 482 -0.87 -15.94 1.81
CA PHE A 482 -1.29 -17.24 1.34
C PHE A 482 -2.30 -17.87 2.30
N SER A 483 -3.34 -18.45 1.75
CA SER A 483 -4.26 -19.29 2.53
C SER A 483 -3.53 -20.53 3.04
N SER A 484 -3.87 -20.99 4.25
CA SER A 484 -3.29 -22.23 4.78
C SER A 484 -3.59 -23.45 3.89
N GLY A 485 -4.67 -23.41 3.09
CA GLY A 485 -5.00 -24.45 2.12
C GLY A 485 -4.12 -24.45 0.87
N ASP A 486 -3.50 -23.32 0.52
CA ASP A 486 -2.61 -23.19 -0.63
C ASP A 486 -1.18 -23.65 -0.32
N ILE A 487 -0.83 -23.76 0.98
CA ILE A 487 0.49 -24.19 1.43
C ILE A 487 0.49 -25.73 1.57
N VAL A 488 1.25 -26.41 0.71
CA VAL A 488 1.48 -27.86 0.79
C VAL A 488 2.25 -28.18 2.07
N ASP A 489 3.42 -27.54 2.25
CA ASP A 489 4.25 -27.67 3.45
C ASP A 489 4.96 -26.36 3.80
N GLY A 490 5.31 -26.17 5.09
CA GLY A 490 5.89 -24.95 5.62
C GLY A 490 5.02 -24.27 6.66
N ASN A 491 5.33 -23.00 6.94
CA ASN A 491 4.60 -22.25 7.98
C ASN A 491 3.16 -21.92 7.56
N LYS A 492 2.20 -22.44 8.32
CA LYS A 492 0.75 -22.15 8.17
C LYS A 492 0.20 -21.24 9.30
N LYS A 493 1.03 -20.83 10.24
CA LYS A 493 0.61 -20.02 11.39
C LYS A 493 0.43 -18.56 11.01
N VAL A 494 -0.77 -18.06 11.17
CA VAL A 494 -1.11 -16.64 10.91
C VAL A 494 -0.54 -15.68 11.96
N ASN A 495 -0.23 -16.17 13.16
CA ASN A 495 0.34 -15.43 14.29
C ASN A 495 1.87 -15.61 14.43
N LEU A 496 2.57 -16.05 13.38
CA LEU A 496 4.03 -16.27 13.41
C LEU A 496 4.77 -15.08 14.00
N ARG A 497 4.37 -13.85 13.65
CA ARG A 497 5.00 -12.63 14.17
C ARG A 497 4.96 -12.55 15.70
N GLU A 498 3.84 -12.85 16.31
CA GLU A 498 3.68 -12.80 17.78
C GLU A 498 4.60 -13.81 18.47
N VAL A 499 4.73 -15.01 17.88
CA VAL A 499 5.63 -16.06 18.38
C VAL A 499 7.09 -15.63 18.26
N VAL A 500 7.48 -15.05 17.12
CA VAL A 500 8.84 -14.56 16.86
C VAL A 500 9.19 -13.38 17.78
N GLU A 501 8.30 -12.40 17.92
CA GLU A 501 8.51 -11.24 18.82
C GLU A 501 8.66 -11.70 20.28
N ALA A 502 7.82 -12.62 20.76
CA ALA A 502 7.94 -13.17 22.10
C ALA A 502 9.26 -13.95 22.32
N GLN A 503 9.81 -14.60 21.28
CA GLN A 503 11.11 -15.24 21.35
C GLN A 503 12.25 -14.19 21.35
N ALA A 504 12.15 -13.17 20.50
CA ALA A 504 13.12 -12.08 20.45
C ALA A 504 13.19 -11.32 21.78
N ASP A 505 12.05 -11.05 22.42
CA ASP A 505 11.96 -10.40 23.75
C ASP A 505 12.69 -11.24 24.81
N ARG A 506 12.50 -12.56 24.81
CA ARG A 506 13.22 -13.47 25.73
C ARG A 506 14.73 -13.43 25.52
N LEU A 507 15.19 -13.49 24.27
CA LEU A 507 16.60 -13.42 23.94
C LEU A 507 17.19 -12.04 24.28
N ALA A 508 16.47 -10.98 23.99
CA ALA A 508 16.85 -9.61 24.34
C ALA A 508 17.08 -9.45 25.85
N ALA A 509 16.15 -9.97 26.67
CA ALA A 509 16.26 -9.95 28.13
C ALA A 509 17.44 -10.79 28.63
N GLN A 510 17.69 -11.97 28.05
CA GLN A 510 18.82 -12.83 28.41
C GLN A 510 20.17 -12.20 28.07
N ASN A 511 20.26 -11.53 26.92
CA ASN A 511 21.50 -10.94 26.41
C ASN A 511 21.73 -9.50 26.91
N GLY A 512 20.76 -8.89 27.58
CA GLY A 512 20.81 -7.48 28.01
C GLY A 512 20.82 -6.49 26.83
N THR A 513 20.37 -6.92 25.63
CA THR A 513 20.38 -6.09 24.41
C THR A 513 18.94 -5.80 23.98
N PRO A 514 18.48 -4.54 24.06
CA PRO A 514 17.09 -4.19 23.70
C PRO A 514 16.86 -4.29 22.18
N ILE A 515 15.66 -4.67 21.77
CA ILE A 515 15.22 -4.67 20.37
C ILE A 515 15.17 -3.23 19.86
N GLN A 516 15.86 -2.94 18.75
CA GLN A 516 15.98 -1.61 18.18
C GLN A 516 15.02 -1.35 16.99
N GLU A 517 14.42 -2.38 16.46
CA GLU A 517 13.53 -2.36 15.31
C GLU A 517 12.37 -1.34 15.51
N ILE A 518 12.09 -0.53 14.46
CA ILE A 518 11.15 0.60 14.54
C ILE A 518 9.77 0.16 15.04
N ARG A 519 9.17 -0.89 14.44
CA ARG A 519 7.80 -1.31 14.78
C ARG A 519 7.66 -1.80 16.20
N HIS A 520 8.70 -2.41 16.76
CA HIS A 520 8.73 -2.80 18.18
C HIS A 520 8.71 -1.57 19.10
N ARG A 521 9.29 -0.47 18.66
CA ARG A 521 9.38 0.81 19.40
C ARG A 521 8.28 1.81 19.07
N GLU A 522 7.37 1.53 18.14
CA GLU A 522 6.25 2.43 17.81
C GLU A 522 5.38 2.72 19.04
N LEU A 523 5.01 3.99 19.23
CA LEU A 523 3.99 4.41 20.20
C LEU A 523 2.61 3.90 19.74
N ALA A 524 2.24 2.69 20.14
CA ALA A 524 0.98 2.03 19.78
C ALA A 524 -0.23 2.63 20.50
N GLY A 525 -0.54 3.92 20.25
CA GLY A 525 -1.74 4.58 20.76
C GLY A 525 -1.65 5.09 22.23
N ALA A 526 -0.49 5.02 22.86
CA ALA A 526 -0.25 5.64 24.15
C ALA A 526 -0.23 7.18 24.00
N GLN A 527 -0.81 7.88 24.97
CA GLN A 527 -0.68 9.34 25.08
C GLN A 527 0.65 9.63 25.77
N THR A 528 1.47 10.48 25.13
CA THR A 528 2.75 10.96 25.71
C THR A 528 2.75 12.48 25.66
N GLU A 529 3.23 13.11 26.71
CA GLU A 529 3.41 14.57 26.73
C GLU A 529 4.64 14.98 25.92
N ILE A 530 4.53 16.06 25.13
CA ILE A 530 5.63 16.53 24.26
C ILE A 530 6.88 16.89 25.08
N GLY A 531 6.70 17.40 26.31
CA GLY A 531 7.80 17.77 27.20
C GLY A 531 8.71 16.62 27.64
N GLU A 532 8.27 15.38 27.47
CA GLU A 532 9.03 14.17 27.80
C GLU A 532 9.81 13.60 26.60
N LEU A 533 9.61 14.14 25.39
CA LEU A 533 10.25 13.64 24.19
C LEU A 533 11.65 14.24 24.00
N SER A 534 12.60 13.37 23.68
CA SER A 534 13.96 13.75 23.28
C SER A 534 14.15 13.53 21.78
N LEU A 535 14.84 14.47 21.10
CA LEU A 535 15.24 14.31 19.73
C LEU A 535 16.59 13.60 19.67
N ILE A 536 16.61 12.42 19.06
CA ILE A 536 17.84 11.64 18.87
C ILE A 536 18.15 11.59 17.37
N ASP A 537 19.42 11.82 17.02
CA ASP A 537 19.97 11.65 15.68
C ASP A 537 20.81 10.37 15.66
N TYR A 538 20.43 9.43 14.81
CA TYR A 538 21.21 8.22 14.54
C TYR A 538 21.83 8.35 13.14
N GLU A 539 23.14 8.67 13.13
CA GLU A 539 23.90 8.82 11.89
C GLU A 539 24.47 7.46 11.44
N TYR A 540 24.39 7.20 10.13
CA TYR A 540 25.02 6.03 9.50
C TYR A 540 25.46 6.35 8.06
N VAL A 541 26.39 5.56 7.55
CA VAL A 541 26.97 5.76 6.22
C VAL A 541 26.57 4.61 5.32
N THR A 542 26.25 4.94 4.08
CA THR A 542 25.96 3.98 3.02
C THR A 542 27.05 4.07 1.93
N SER A 543 26.94 3.29 0.87
CA SER A 543 27.89 3.33 -0.24
C SER A 543 28.01 4.70 -0.91
N ASN A 544 26.95 5.54 -0.88
CA ASN A 544 26.89 6.79 -1.64
C ASN A 544 26.23 7.96 -0.90
N THR A 545 25.80 7.76 0.35
CA THR A 545 25.19 8.82 1.15
C THR A 545 25.61 8.73 2.62
N ARG A 546 25.55 9.85 3.33
CA ARG A 546 25.50 9.89 4.79
C ARG A 546 24.03 10.11 5.19
N GLU A 547 23.53 9.29 6.06
CA GLU A 547 22.13 9.25 6.47
C GLU A 547 21.96 9.68 7.92
N HIS A 548 20.90 10.43 8.20
CA HIS A 548 20.48 10.80 9.55
C HIS A 548 19.06 10.29 9.77
N PHE A 549 18.89 9.44 10.78
CA PHE A 549 17.59 9.00 11.27
C PHE A 549 17.22 9.79 12.52
N LEU A 550 16.55 10.93 12.32
CA LEU A 550 16.07 11.79 13.38
C LEU A 550 14.81 11.21 14.00
N GLN A 551 14.77 11.02 15.31
CA GLN A 551 13.61 10.43 15.98
C GLN A 551 13.27 11.15 17.27
N TRP A 552 11.98 11.43 17.48
CA TRP A 552 11.42 11.82 18.77
C TRP A 552 11.11 10.55 19.56
N VAL A 553 11.75 10.39 20.73
CA VAL A 553 11.58 9.21 21.58
C VAL A 553 11.20 9.58 23.00
N THR A 554 10.43 8.68 23.64
CA THR A 554 10.16 8.72 25.08
C THR A 554 11.38 8.25 25.88
N PRO A 555 11.41 8.44 27.23
CA PRO A 555 12.45 7.88 28.09
C PRO A 555 12.62 6.35 27.94
N GLU A 556 11.54 5.62 27.61
CA GLU A 556 11.55 4.17 27.36
C GLU A 556 11.93 3.82 25.91
N ASN A 557 12.48 4.76 25.16
CA ASN A 557 12.89 4.59 23.75
C ASN A 557 11.74 4.25 22.79
N ARG A 558 10.50 4.70 23.09
CA ARG A 558 9.36 4.57 22.16
C ARG A 558 9.35 5.72 21.18
N ILE A 559 9.12 5.44 19.88
CA ILE A 559 9.17 6.43 18.80
C ILE A 559 7.81 7.14 18.67
N ALA A 560 7.81 8.47 18.85
CA ALA A 560 6.66 9.33 18.60
C ALA A 560 6.61 9.88 17.17
N GLY A 561 7.77 10.00 16.52
CA GLY A 561 7.90 10.40 15.12
C GLY A 561 9.36 10.37 14.69
N PHE A 562 9.59 10.31 13.38
CA PHE A 562 10.94 10.29 12.82
C PHE A 562 11.01 10.94 11.44
N LEU A 563 12.25 11.24 11.02
CA LEU A 563 12.59 11.71 9.68
C LEU A 563 13.85 11.01 9.20
N ARG A 564 13.92 10.71 7.90
CA ARG A 564 15.12 10.25 7.21
C ARG A 564 15.66 11.34 6.34
N LEU A 565 16.86 11.81 6.68
CA LEU A 565 17.62 12.75 5.88
C LEU A 565 18.78 12.01 5.22
N SER A 566 18.94 12.20 3.93
CA SER A 566 20.06 11.72 3.12
C SER A 566 20.92 12.90 2.67
N LEU A 567 22.21 12.76 2.85
CA LEU A 567 23.26 13.67 2.37
C LEU A 567 24.06 12.95 1.29
N PRO A 568 23.69 13.08 -0.01
CA PRO A 568 24.34 12.38 -1.11
C PRO A 568 25.80 12.82 -1.30
N CYS A 569 26.69 11.85 -1.55
CA CYS A 569 28.06 12.13 -1.92
C CYS A 569 28.11 12.92 -3.24
N GLN A 570 28.69 14.13 -3.22
CA GLN A 570 28.71 15.01 -4.40
C GLN A 570 29.34 14.33 -5.62
N TYR A 571 30.46 13.64 -5.41
CA TYR A 571 31.13 12.90 -6.47
C TYR A 571 30.25 11.84 -7.15
N GLU A 572 29.48 11.08 -6.37
CA GLU A 572 28.57 10.06 -6.93
C GLU A 572 27.41 10.69 -7.71
N VAL A 573 26.93 11.84 -7.28
CA VAL A 573 25.90 12.59 -8.00
C VAL A 573 26.45 13.12 -9.33
N GLU A 574 27.63 13.78 -9.32
CA GLU A 574 28.30 14.31 -10.52
C GLU A 574 28.58 13.21 -11.54
N LYS A 575 29.09 12.06 -11.10
CA LYS A 575 29.35 10.88 -11.93
C LYS A 575 28.07 10.37 -12.59
N LEU A 576 26.95 10.31 -11.87
CA LEU A 576 25.66 9.90 -12.43
C LEU A 576 25.11 10.91 -13.42
N GLN A 577 25.27 12.20 -13.19
CA GLN A 577 24.89 13.26 -14.13
C GLN A 577 25.67 13.18 -15.45
N GLU A 578 26.98 12.91 -15.37
CA GLU A 578 27.81 12.73 -16.56
C GLU A 578 27.43 11.48 -17.38
N THR A 579 27.05 10.40 -16.72
CA THR A 579 26.74 9.11 -17.38
C THR A 579 25.28 8.96 -17.76
N ASN A 580 24.36 9.64 -17.06
CA ASN A 580 22.91 9.54 -17.23
C ASN A 580 22.31 10.94 -17.25
N GLY A 581 22.30 11.60 -18.38
CA GLY A 581 21.90 13.01 -18.54
C GLY A 581 20.49 13.40 -18.07
N ALA A 582 19.70 12.44 -17.56
CA ALA A 582 18.37 12.64 -17.01
C ALA A 582 18.30 12.43 -15.49
N PHE A 583 19.45 12.39 -14.76
CA PHE A 583 19.45 12.25 -13.31
C PHE A 583 18.91 13.53 -12.63
N PRO A 584 17.83 13.48 -11.82
CA PRO A 584 17.08 14.68 -11.42
C PRO A 584 17.63 15.41 -10.18
N ILE A 585 18.73 14.92 -9.60
CA ILE A 585 19.36 15.51 -8.41
C ILE A 585 20.70 16.14 -8.79
N GLU A 586 20.97 17.33 -8.29
CA GLU A 586 22.24 18.04 -8.50
C GLU A 586 23.17 17.87 -7.29
N ALA A 587 24.46 17.96 -7.54
CA ALA A 587 25.47 18.02 -6.46
C ALA A 587 25.18 19.19 -5.51
N GLY A 588 25.32 18.94 -4.20
CA GLY A 588 25.00 19.92 -3.16
C GLY A 588 23.51 20.04 -2.82
N GLN A 589 22.69 19.08 -3.23
CA GLN A 589 21.30 18.94 -2.81
C GLN A 589 21.14 17.79 -1.82
N ALA A 590 20.63 18.06 -0.62
CA ALA A 590 20.24 17.07 0.37
C ALA A 590 18.81 16.54 0.07
N MET A 591 18.41 15.43 0.71
CA MET A 591 17.12 14.80 0.47
C MET A 591 16.42 14.33 1.75
N ILE A 592 15.23 14.85 2.03
CA ILE A 592 14.31 14.27 3.00
C ILE A 592 13.58 13.11 2.32
N ARG A 593 13.82 11.86 2.80
CA ARG A 593 13.27 10.65 2.21
C ARG A 593 11.98 10.17 2.86
N GLU A 594 11.76 10.49 4.12
CA GLU A 594 10.54 10.15 4.87
C GLU A 594 10.36 11.09 6.05
N VAL A 595 9.11 11.47 6.33
CA VAL A 595 8.69 12.07 7.60
C VAL A 595 7.47 11.31 8.09
N HIS A 596 7.52 10.79 9.30
CA HIS A 596 6.42 10.08 9.92
C HIS A 596 6.24 10.51 11.38
N VAL A 597 4.99 10.83 11.78
CA VAL A 597 4.64 11.15 13.17
C VAL A 597 3.51 10.23 13.59
N TYR A 598 3.73 9.45 14.64
CA TYR A 598 2.73 8.56 15.23
C TYR A 598 1.81 9.34 16.17
N GLY A 599 0.54 8.99 16.20
CA GLY A 599 -0.40 9.60 17.12
C GLY A 599 -1.84 9.52 16.67
N LYS A 600 -2.79 9.81 17.56
CA LYS A 600 -4.18 10.09 17.17
C LYS A 600 -4.16 11.34 16.32
N VAL A 601 -4.24 11.13 15.02
CA VAL A 601 -4.10 12.12 13.96
C VAL A 601 -4.83 13.40 14.32
N ALA A 602 -4.11 14.51 14.43
CA ALA A 602 -4.68 15.82 14.28
C ALA A 602 -5.29 15.87 12.87
N ARG A 603 -6.61 15.99 12.76
CA ARG A 603 -7.27 16.28 11.50
C ARG A 603 -6.62 17.51 10.90
N LEU A 604 -6.26 17.49 9.63
CA LEU A 604 -5.56 18.58 8.94
C LEU A 604 -6.31 19.93 9.00
N HIS A 605 -7.57 19.97 9.48
CA HIS A 605 -8.42 21.15 9.61
C HIS A 605 -9.31 21.17 10.88
N GLY A 606 -9.04 20.37 11.92
CA GLY A 606 -9.81 20.37 13.16
C GLY A 606 -9.21 21.26 14.25
N GLU A 607 -9.92 22.27 14.72
CA GLU A 607 -9.68 22.93 16.01
C GLU A 607 -10.06 21.95 17.12
N GLY A 608 -9.09 21.30 17.73
CA GLY A 608 -9.31 20.37 18.84
C GLY A 608 -8.06 20.19 19.67
N GLN A 609 -8.22 19.83 20.93
CA GLN A 609 -7.20 19.69 21.98
C GLN A 609 -5.97 18.79 21.66
N ASN A 610 -5.88 18.21 20.46
CA ASN A 610 -4.74 17.45 19.96
C ASN A 610 -3.68 18.31 19.25
N ALA A 611 -3.55 19.58 19.62
CA ALA A 611 -2.49 20.50 19.16
C ALA A 611 -1.07 20.02 19.50
N GLN A 612 -0.94 19.01 20.36
CA GLN A 612 0.35 18.52 20.89
C GLN A 612 1.28 17.94 19.80
N HIS A 613 0.77 17.38 18.69
CA HIS A 613 1.61 16.80 17.64
C HIS A 613 1.88 17.75 16.45
N ARG A 614 1.26 18.94 16.40
CA ARG A 614 1.40 19.89 15.27
C ARG A 614 2.81 20.43 15.09
N GLY A 615 3.69 20.34 16.07
CA GLY A 615 5.06 20.83 16.03
C GLY A 615 6.12 19.79 15.66
N LEU A 616 5.92 18.50 15.98
CA LEU A 616 6.96 17.47 15.87
C LEU A 616 7.49 17.29 14.44
N GLY A 617 6.58 17.18 13.46
CA GLY A 617 6.97 17.03 12.06
C GLY A 617 7.70 18.25 11.53
N LYS A 618 7.26 19.48 11.90
CA LYS A 618 7.95 20.71 11.54
C LYS A 618 9.34 20.76 12.17
N ALA A 619 9.47 20.43 13.46
CA ALA A 619 10.75 20.45 14.15
C ALA A 619 11.75 19.44 13.53
N LEU A 620 11.27 18.26 13.11
CA LEU A 620 12.11 17.28 12.38
C LEU A 620 12.62 17.87 11.04
N VAL A 621 11.73 18.52 10.27
CA VAL A 621 12.11 19.13 8.97
C VAL A 621 13.10 20.29 9.16
N GLU A 622 12.88 21.17 10.16
CA GLU A 622 13.82 22.26 10.44
C GLU A 622 15.17 21.71 10.90
N ARG A 623 15.19 20.67 11.74
CA ARG A 623 16.46 20.04 12.15
C ARG A 623 17.21 19.42 10.97
N ALA A 624 16.50 18.77 10.06
CA ALA A 624 17.08 18.25 8.82
C ALA A 624 17.69 19.37 7.95
N CYS A 625 17.00 20.52 7.85
CA CYS A 625 17.52 21.70 7.14
C CYS A 625 18.78 22.27 7.82
N GLU A 626 18.86 22.30 9.15
CA GLU A 626 20.06 22.71 9.90
C GLU A 626 21.24 21.77 9.59
N ILE A 627 21.04 20.44 9.74
CA ILE A 627 22.08 19.45 9.47
C ILE A 627 22.60 19.56 8.03
N ALA A 628 21.71 19.70 7.06
CA ALA A 628 22.10 19.84 5.66
C ALA A 628 22.88 21.14 5.41
N ARG A 629 22.49 22.25 6.05
CA ARG A 629 23.20 23.52 5.97
C ARG A 629 24.60 23.46 6.59
N ASP A 630 24.70 22.86 7.78
CA ASP A 630 25.95 22.66 8.51
C ASP A 630 26.92 21.75 7.75
N ALA A 631 26.39 20.87 6.90
CA ALA A 631 27.14 20.01 6.00
C ALA A 631 27.39 20.63 4.60
N ASP A 632 27.19 21.95 4.45
CA ASP A 632 27.47 22.75 3.24
C ASP A 632 26.55 22.43 2.03
N TYR A 633 25.38 21.82 2.22
CA TYR A 633 24.40 21.65 1.15
C TYR A 633 23.66 22.96 0.87
N ARG A 634 23.47 23.29 -0.42
CA ARG A 634 22.88 24.57 -0.87
C ARG A 634 21.35 24.54 -0.77
N SER A 635 20.77 23.38 -0.94
CA SER A 635 19.32 23.18 -0.89
C SER A 635 18.98 21.78 -0.39
N ILE A 636 17.72 21.59 0.00
CA ILE A 636 17.18 20.33 0.44
C ILE A 636 15.92 20.01 -0.36
N ASN A 637 15.89 18.84 -0.95
CA ASN A 637 14.72 18.28 -1.60
C ASN A 637 13.89 17.45 -0.62
N VAL A 638 12.63 17.25 -0.93
CA VAL A 638 11.80 16.22 -0.28
C VAL A 638 11.08 15.40 -1.34
N ILE A 639 11.13 14.07 -1.20
CA ILE A 639 10.36 13.13 -2.01
C ILE A 639 8.89 13.13 -1.53
N SER A 640 8.19 14.24 -1.71
CA SER A 640 6.83 14.41 -1.24
C SER A 640 5.86 13.50 -2.02
N ALA A 641 4.94 12.85 -1.31
CA ALA A 641 3.74 12.30 -1.94
C ALA A 641 2.81 13.44 -2.37
N ILE A 642 2.01 13.20 -3.39
CA ILE A 642 1.20 14.24 -4.05
C ILE A 642 0.31 14.98 -3.05
N GLY A 643 -0.44 14.27 -2.22
CA GLY A 643 -1.35 14.86 -1.23
C GLY A 643 -0.65 15.51 -0.03
N THR A 644 0.68 15.45 0.05
CA THR A 644 1.48 16.12 1.11
C THR A 644 2.15 17.41 0.64
N ARG A 645 2.10 17.74 -0.64
CA ARG A 645 2.76 18.93 -1.22
C ARG A 645 2.37 20.22 -0.51
N GLY A 646 1.08 20.41 -0.20
CA GLY A 646 0.61 21.58 0.55
C GLY A 646 1.20 21.71 1.98
N TYR A 647 1.56 20.58 2.62
CA TYR A 647 2.25 20.63 3.91
C TYR A 647 3.66 21.18 3.77
N TYR A 648 4.44 20.71 2.81
CA TYR A 648 5.80 21.18 2.60
C TYR A 648 5.86 22.61 2.04
N ALA A 649 4.88 23.02 1.22
CA ALA A 649 4.77 24.40 0.77
C ALA A 649 4.65 25.39 1.95
N ARG A 650 3.89 25.04 3.00
CA ARG A 650 3.81 25.84 4.24
C ARG A 650 5.10 25.88 5.06
N LEU A 651 6.04 24.97 4.78
CA LEU A 651 7.38 24.92 5.37
C LEU A 651 8.44 25.58 4.47
N GLY A 652 8.02 26.28 3.40
CA GLY A 652 8.90 27.02 2.52
C GLY A 652 9.57 26.17 1.42
N PHE A 653 8.99 25.02 1.09
CA PHE A 653 9.40 24.24 -0.08
C PHE A 653 8.57 24.63 -1.30
N GLU A 654 9.21 24.76 -2.43
CA GLU A 654 8.60 25.07 -3.72
C GLU A 654 8.67 23.85 -4.64
N GLN A 655 7.77 23.77 -5.63
CA GLN A 655 7.81 22.70 -6.63
C GLN A 655 9.04 22.86 -7.53
N ALA A 656 9.85 21.83 -7.63
CA ALA A 656 11.06 21.77 -8.44
C ALA A 656 11.10 20.42 -9.18
N GLU A 657 10.64 20.40 -10.42
CA GLU A 657 10.54 19.20 -11.24
C GLU A 657 9.85 18.02 -10.51
N LEU A 658 10.60 16.96 -10.21
CA LEU A 658 10.10 15.75 -9.57
C LEU A 658 9.97 15.85 -8.03
N TYR A 659 10.50 16.92 -7.41
CA TYR A 659 10.58 17.10 -5.95
C TYR A 659 9.98 18.44 -5.52
N GLN A 660 9.85 18.62 -4.23
CA GLN A 660 9.75 19.95 -3.65
C GLN A 660 11.10 20.31 -3.03
N ARG A 661 11.54 21.55 -3.23
CA ARG A 661 12.88 22.03 -2.86
C ARG A 661 12.80 23.27 -1.99
N ARG A 662 13.70 23.37 -1.02
CA ARG A 662 13.90 24.56 -0.20
C ARG A 662 15.36 24.96 -0.25
N ALA A 663 15.64 26.24 -0.52
CA ALA A 663 16.99 26.80 -0.40
C ALA A 663 17.40 26.84 1.08
N LEU A 664 18.68 26.57 1.35
CA LEU A 664 19.26 26.55 2.70
C LEU A 664 20.13 27.76 2.99
N ARG A 665 20.53 28.49 1.95
CA ARG A 665 21.35 29.70 2.02
C ARG A 665 20.60 30.87 1.42
#